data_ccae05f4df8711206112af0b8fe9ef99
#
_entry.id   ccae05f4df8711206112af0b8fe9ef99
#
_cell.length_a   1.000
_cell.length_b   1.000
_cell.length_c   1.000
_cell.angle_alpha   90.00
_cell.angle_beta   90.00
_cell.angle_gamma   90.00
#
_symmetry.space_group_name_H-M   'P 1'
#
loop_
_entity.id
_entity.type
_entity.pdbx_description
1 polymer ?
#
loop_
_entity_poly.entity_id
_entity_poly.type
_entity_poly.pdbx_seq_one_letter_code
_entity_poly.pdbx_strand_id
1 'polypeptide(L)'
;MAEKEKKNSRRRTPAGENVSRQQDQVLSGVQNAPKIGKIAGPKKNTGKSRGKTEQKKTAAKSAPKSAAKTPAKSPSAAKGSGQRGSSRSGRKPQKPALSQTAAQVQALKEQEAALEKRSRRGRGRPKKSQKPPVKVYFLGGLNEIGKNFTVYECQNDMLIVDCGLSFPDEDMPGVDSVIPDFAFVEKNWDKIRGVVITHGHEDHIGAVPYLLKKLNVPVYGTALTIGLIEGKLKEHNLHSSAKLHVTPAGSHIQLGCMDVELIHVNHSIADAVALAIHTPGGTIVHTGDFKIDMTPAEGGMIDLARFAELGREGVLALLADSTNAERPGYTQTEQTVNNSLDSLFMRAEGKRIIVATFASSISRVQMIINCAVKYGRKVALSGRSMVNVMGIASELGYLHVPDGVLIDLNMINRYEPGQLVLITTGSQGEPMSALTRMAFSDHRQVAINPNDFIIISARPIPGNEKTVGAVVDELLKQDCTVIYESMYDVHVSGHACQEELKLMQALTRPKYFIPVHGEQKHLRKHAGLAMAMGMPRENIFIGDIGNVLELHEDHMRQLGNVPAGEVMVDGLGVGDVGSIVLRDRKHLSQDGLIVAVCSIDAASGKVVSGPDIVSRGFVYVRESEALMDEARDLVYNTLEECVRQHVRDWSSMKQSIKDELSRFLYQKTRRSPMILPIIMEV
;
A
#
# COMPACT_ATOMS: atom_id res chain seq x y z
N MET A 1 5.52 -22.52 68.93
CA MET A 1 6.70 -22.20 69.73
C MET A 1 7.29 -20.98 69.10
N ALA A 2 6.93 -19.88 69.56
CA ALA A 2 7.55 -18.98 70.53
C ALA A 2 8.61 -18.14 69.84
N GLU A 3 8.27 -16.89 69.64
CA GLU A 3 8.49 -15.73 70.52
C GLU A 3 9.94 -15.22 70.44
N LYS A 4 10.26 -14.01 70.34
CA LYS A 4 9.89 -12.66 70.81
C LYS A 4 10.94 -11.68 70.33
N GLU A 5 10.53 -10.48 69.95
CA GLU A 5 10.65 -9.19 70.64
C GLU A 5 12.11 -8.71 70.89
N LYS A 6 12.47 -7.47 70.76
CA LYS A 6 11.98 -6.12 70.99
C LYS A 6 13.07 -5.09 70.65
N LYS A 7 12.67 -3.96 70.13
CA LYS A 7 12.66 -2.59 70.71
C LYS A 7 13.90 -1.71 70.68
N ASN A 8 13.65 -0.53 70.13
CA ASN A 8 13.93 0.86 70.64
C ASN A 8 15.36 1.38 70.48
N SER A 9 15.63 2.62 70.21
CA SER A 9 14.92 3.90 70.38
C SER A 9 15.79 5.04 69.85
N ARG A 10 15.14 6.06 69.23
CA ARG A 10 15.24 7.51 69.51
C ARG A 10 16.59 8.22 69.53
N ARG A 11 16.69 9.24 68.68
CA ARG A 11 16.63 10.68 68.91
C ARG A 11 17.76 11.49 68.29
N ARG A 12 17.38 12.47 67.56
CA ARG A 12 17.42 13.94 67.55
C ARG A 12 18.48 14.59 66.65
N THR A 13 17.92 15.43 65.78
CA THR A 13 18.46 16.66 65.19
C THR A 13 19.09 17.59 66.21
N PRO A 14 19.89 18.69 65.89
CA PRO A 14 19.42 19.76 65.00
C PRO A 14 20.52 20.57 64.27
N ALA A 15 20.04 21.45 63.36
CA ALA A 15 20.42 22.83 63.01
C ALA A 15 21.87 23.10 62.58
N GLY A 16 22.16 23.93 61.62
CA GLY A 16 21.57 25.15 61.12
C GLY A 16 22.60 25.91 60.29
N GLU A 17 22.11 26.90 59.60
CA GLU A 17 22.75 28.15 59.13
C GLU A 17 23.63 28.10 57.90
N ASN A 18 23.13 28.69 56.80
CA ASN A 18 23.17 30.09 56.35
C ASN A 18 24.52 30.56 55.81
N VAL A 19 24.47 31.14 54.64
CA VAL A 19 24.94 32.44 54.17
C VAL A 19 25.14 32.40 52.67
N SER A 20 24.32 32.98 51.88
CA SER A 20 24.09 34.30 51.27
C SER A 20 25.09 34.73 50.18
N ARG A 21 24.48 35.12 49.06
CA ARG A 21 24.75 36.26 48.15
C ARG A 21 26.10 36.44 47.47
N GLN A 22 26.00 36.55 46.17
CA GLN A 22 26.44 37.67 45.28
C GLN A 22 25.99 37.34 43.86
N GLN A 23 25.05 37.99 43.32
CA GLN A 23 24.78 39.21 42.51
C GLN A 23 26.04 39.85 41.92
N ASP A 24 26.03 39.95 40.64
CA ASP A 24 25.89 41.09 39.75
C ASP A 24 26.91 41.18 38.62
N GLN A 25 26.36 41.56 37.46
CA GLN A 25 26.93 42.39 36.39
C GLN A 25 27.90 41.76 35.35
N VAL A 26 27.49 41.80 34.09
CA VAL A 26 27.91 42.84 33.15
C VAL A 26 26.91 42.88 31.97
N LEU A 27 26.32 44.05 31.81
CA LEU A 27 25.60 44.58 30.65
C LEU A 27 26.57 45.03 29.55
N SER A 28 26.13 44.92 28.28
CA SER A 28 26.07 46.03 27.31
C SER A 28 26.47 45.67 25.89
N GLY A 29 25.66 46.13 24.99
CA GLY A 29 25.94 46.58 23.61
C GLY A 29 25.51 45.58 22.54
N VAL A 30 24.72 45.89 21.51
CA VAL A 30 24.43 47.11 20.79
C VAL A 30 23.17 46.91 19.95
N GLN A 31 22.38 47.96 19.88
CA GLN A 31 21.23 48.23 19.00
C GLN A 31 21.56 48.04 17.51
N ASN A 32 20.58 47.50 16.73
CA ASN A 32 20.00 48.24 15.59
C ASN A 32 18.94 47.38 14.87
N ALA A 33 17.68 47.81 14.96
CA ALA A 33 16.58 47.36 14.06
C ALA A 33 16.19 48.50 13.14
N PRO A 34 15.81 48.28 11.91
CA PRO A 34 15.02 49.24 11.16
C PRO A 34 13.52 48.92 11.23
N LYS A 35 12.75 49.95 11.59
CA LYS A 35 11.29 50.01 11.54
C LYS A 35 10.81 50.00 10.06
N ILE A 36 9.82 49.18 9.77
CA ILE A 36 8.97 49.36 8.57
C ILE A 36 7.51 49.46 9.00
N GLY A 37 6.84 50.37 8.34
CA GLY A 37 5.62 51.06 8.69
C GLY A 37 4.33 50.26 8.68
N LYS A 38 3.40 50.81 9.45
CA LYS A 38 1.97 50.49 9.51
C LYS A 38 1.27 50.79 8.16
N ILE A 39 0.50 49.85 7.67
CA ILE A 39 -0.55 50.09 6.68
C ILE A 39 -1.90 49.79 7.32
N ALA A 40 -2.82 50.72 7.12
CA ALA A 40 -4.11 50.86 7.77
C ALA A 40 -5.14 49.83 7.25
N GLY A 41 -5.98 49.34 8.15
CA GLY A 41 -7.17 48.51 7.84
C GLY A 41 -8.36 49.39 7.40
N PRO A 42 -9.30 48.87 6.61
CA PRO A 42 -10.53 49.55 6.29
C PRO A 42 -11.65 49.31 7.29
N LYS A 43 -12.42 50.39 7.47
CA LYS A 43 -13.50 50.62 8.43
C LYS A 43 -14.71 49.70 8.23
N LYS A 44 -15.31 49.30 9.33
CA LYS A 44 -16.69 48.79 9.44
C LYS A 44 -17.70 49.88 9.04
N ASN A 45 -18.70 49.50 8.25
CA ASN A 45 -19.93 50.28 8.13
C ASN A 45 -21.13 49.42 8.51
N THR A 46 -21.86 49.91 9.51
CA THR A 46 -23.09 49.37 10.05
C THR A 46 -24.27 49.93 9.29
N GLY A 47 -25.22 49.11 8.86
CA GLY A 47 -26.51 49.53 8.35
C GLY A 47 -27.56 48.46 8.52
N LYS A 48 -28.43 48.66 9.50
CA LYS A 48 -29.69 47.91 9.71
C LYS A 48 -30.72 48.21 8.64
N SER A 49 -31.46 47.25 8.12
CA SER A 49 -32.92 47.36 8.08
C SER A 49 -33.58 45.99 7.78
N ARG A 50 -34.75 45.90 8.37
CA ARG A 50 -35.73 44.81 8.41
C ARG A 50 -36.47 44.65 7.06
N GLY A 51 -36.95 43.42 6.81
CA GLY A 51 -38.07 43.19 5.87
C GLY A 51 -38.33 41.71 5.63
N LYS A 52 -39.49 41.30 6.09
CA LYS A 52 -40.16 40.00 6.16
C LYS A 52 -40.58 39.39 4.81
N THR A 53 -40.74 38.09 4.84
CA THR A 53 -41.80 37.23 4.21
C THR A 53 -41.84 37.19 2.68
N GLU A 54 -41.96 36.09 1.98
CA GLU A 54 -42.83 34.93 2.03
C GLU A 54 -42.51 33.94 0.91
N GLN A 55 -43.00 32.75 1.10
CA GLN A 55 -42.99 31.55 0.28
C GLN A 55 -43.46 31.72 -1.16
N LYS A 56 -42.98 30.92 -2.11
CA LYS A 56 -43.82 29.95 -2.85
C LYS A 56 -43.02 29.07 -3.83
N LYS A 57 -43.43 27.86 -3.83
CA LYS A 57 -43.18 26.71 -4.71
C LYS A 57 -43.44 26.99 -6.20
N THR A 58 -42.78 26.24 -7.06
CA THR A 58 -43.23 25.30 -8.12
C THR A 58 -42.16 25.21 -9.20
N ALA A 59 -41.62 24.06 -9.42
CA ALA A 59 -42.00 22.95 -10.29
C ALA A 59 -41.74 23.18 -11.81
N ALA A 60 -40.82 22.35 -12.29
CA ALA A 60 -40.90 21.50 -13.47
C ALA A 60 -40.69 22.07 -14.90
N LYS A 61 -39.82 21.33 -15.55
CA LYS A 61 -39.90 20.80 -16.94
C LYS A 61 -39.38 21.64 -18.12
N SER A 62 -38.49 21.02 -18.81
CA SER A 62 -38.48 20.52 -20.17
C SER A 62 -37.42 21.16 -21.09
N ALA A 63 -36.65 20.25 -21.64
CA ALA A 63 -35.87 20.47 -22.86
C ALA A 63 -36.81 20.65 -24.07
N PRO A 64 -36.33 21.23 -25.18
CA PRO A 64 -36.32 20.38 -26.34
C PRO A 64 -35.08 20.44 -27.25
N LYS A 65 -35.01 19.35 -27.99
CA LYS A 65 -34.11 18.98 -29.10
C LYS A 65 -34.34 19.86 -30.36
N SER A 66 -33.36 19.79 -31.21
CA SER A 66 -33.35 19.63 -32.69
C SER A 66 -32.51 20.72 -33.37
N ALA A 67 -31.70 20.43 -34.26
CA ALA A 67 -31.46 19.59 -35.37
C ALA A 67 -30.79 20.39 -36.49
N ALA A 68 -29.68 19.88 -36.96
CA ALA A 68 -29.19 19.75 -38.31
C ALA A 68 -29.44 20.86 -39.37
N LYS A 69 -28.36 21.26 -40.08
CA LYS A 69 -28.22 21.04 -41.54
C LYS A 69 -26.97 21.73 -42.08
N THR A 70 -26.09 20.94 -42.67
CA THR A 70 -25.23 21.26 -43.81
C THR A 70 -26.12 21.48 -45.05
N PRO A 71 -25.70 22.17 -46.12
CA PRO A 71 -24.75 21.65 -47.08
C PRO A 71 -23.87 22.69 -47.84
N ALA A 72 -22.74 22.20 -48.28
CA ALA A 72 -22.09 22.18 -49.58
C ALA A 72 -22.44 23.24 -50.69
N LYS A 73 -21.41 23.78 -51.33
CA LYS A 73 -21.05 23.57 -52.77
C LYS A 73 -20.11 24.65 -53.26
N SER A 74 -19.04 24.18 -53.90
CA SER A 74 -18.27 24.90 -54.92
C SER A 74 -19.11 25.15 -56.20
N PRO A 75 -18.72 26.11 -57.03
CA PRO A 75 -18.37 25.76 -58.41
C PRO A 75 -17.15 26.55 -58.96
N SER A 76 -16.23 25.91 -59.63
CA SER A 76 -16.01 25.65 -61.05
C SER A 76 -16.03 26.83 -62.00
N ALA A 77 -14.86 27.08 -62.61
CA ALA A 77 -14.49 27.29 -64.01
C ALA A 77 -15.23 28.31 -64.89
N ALA A 78 -14.40 29.12 -65.56
CA ALA A 78 -14.53 29.39 -67.00
C ALA A 78 -13.28 30.10 -67.57
N LYS A 79 -12.68 29.48 -68.46
CA LYS A 79 -12.15 29.75 -69.81
C LYS A 79 -12.27 31.19 -70.35
N GLY A 80 -11.17 31.62 -70.95
CA GLY A 80 -11.18 32.75 -71.88
C GLY A 80 -9.79 33.00 -72.49
N SER A 81 -9.63 32.54 -73.68
CA SER A 81 -8.75 32.58 -74.79
C SER A 81 -8.26 33.97 -75.26
N GLY A 82 -7.09 34.01 -75.88
CA GLY A 82 -6.69 35.08 -76.80
C GLY A 82 -5.19 35.42 -76.85
N GLN A 83 -4.47 34.86 -77.58
CA GLN A 83 -3.67 34.95 -78.82
C GLN A 83 -2.69 36.14 -78.93
N ARG A 84 -1.45 35.75 -79.30
CA ARG A 84 -0.43 36.42 -80.19
C ARG A 84 0.37 37.56 -79.54
N GLY A 85 1.67 37.47 -79.47
CA GLY A 85 2.67 37.23 -80.48
C GLY A 85 3.94 38.00 -80.16
N SER A 86 5.01 37.49 -80.68
CA SER A 86 6.30 38.06 -81.01
C SER A 86 7.46 37.87 -80.04
N SER A 87 8.29 37.04 -80.51
CA SER A 87 9.78 36.93 -80.44
C SER A 87 10.53 38.10 -79.82
N ARG A 88 11.43 37.78 -78.85
CA ARG A 88 12.84 38.17 -78.90
C ARG A 88 13.70 37.39 -77.94
N SER A 89 14.76 36.96 -78.55
CA SER A 89 16.00 36.32 -78.05
C SER A 89 16.50 36.79 -76.69
N GLY A 90 17.02 35.83 -75.89
CA GLY A 90 18.27 36.10 -75.30
C GLY A 90 18.44 35.98 -73.81
N ARG A 91 19.35 35.22 -73.50
CA ARG A 91 20.10 35.08 -72.23
C ARG A 91 19.47 34.25 -71.13
N LYS A 92 20.06 33.03 -71.01
CA LYS A 92 20.00 32.26 -69.75
C LYS A 92 20.60 33.03 -68.60
N PRO A 93 19.97 33.09 -67.43
CA PRO A 93 20.63 33.62 -66.23
C PRO A 93 21.71 32.66 -65.73
N GLN A 94 22.91 33.16 -65.61
CA GLN A 94 24.01 32.49 -64.89
C GLN A 94 23.63 32.37 -63.41
N LYS A 95 23.77 31.13 -62.87
CA LYS A 95 23.71 30.90 -61.43
C LYS A 95 24.82 31.69 -60.73
N PRO A 96 24.55 32.31 -59.56
CA PRO A 96 25.58 33.00 -58.78
C PRO A 96 26.62 31.99 -58.31
N ALA A 97 27.91 32.37 -58.41
CA ALA A 97 29.05 31.59 -57.92
C ALA A 97 28.95 31.41 -56.39
N LEU A 98 28.88 30.17 -55.94
CA LEU A 98 28.94 29.79 -54.54
C LEU A 98 30.25 30.30 -53.93
N SER A 99 30.19 30.94 -52.73
CA SER A 99 31.38 31.31 -51.96
C SER A 99 32.26 30.04 -51.72
N GLN A 100 33.59 30.23 -51.66
CA GLN A 100 34.54 29.11 -51.46
C GLN A 100 34.19 28.22 -50.29
N THR A 101 33.54 28.75 -49.25
CA THR A 101 33.05 28.02 -48.08
C THR A 101 31.86 27.09 -48.39
N ALA A 102 30.95 27.54 -49.27
CA ALA A 102 29.80 26.71 -49.66
C ALA A 102 30.20 25.58 -50.61
N ALA A 103 31.21 25.79 -51.46
CA ALA A 103 31.79 24.74 -52.29
C ALA A 103 32.54 23.68 -51.49
N GLN A 104 33.27 24.07 -50.41
CA GLN A 104 33.93 23.15 -49.50
C GLN A 104 32.94 22.31 -48.68
N VAL A 105 31.85 22.91 -48.19
CA VAL A 105 30.79 22.20 -47.46
C VAL A 105 30.07 21.21 -48.38
N GLN A 106 29.88 21.55 -49.63
CA GLN A 106 29.24 20.67 -50.60
C GLN A 106 30.15 19.49 -50.99
N ALA A 107 31.46 19.75 -51.17
CA ALA A 107 32.48 18.69 -51.40
C ALA A 107 32.63 17.72 -50.22
N LEU A 108 32.56 18.22 -48.98
CA LEU A 108 32.55 17.38 -47.79
C LEU A 108 31.28 16.50 -47.71
N LYS A 109 30.10 17.03 -47.99
CA LYS A 109 28.87 16.25 -48.05
C LYS A 109 28.87 15.19 -49.17
N GLU A 110 29.45 15.50 -50.30
CA GLU A 110 29.61 14.54 -51.41
C GLU A 110 30.67 13.45 -51.07
N GLN A 111 31.74 13.78 -50.32
CA GLN A 111 32.67 12.80 -49.79
C GLN A 111 32.07 11.91 -48.72
N GLU A 112 31.27 12.47 -47.81
CA GLU A 112 30.54 11.68 -46.81
C GLU A 112 29.51 10.73 -47.48
N ALA A 113 28.74 11.24 -48.45
CA ALA A 113 27.82 10.41 -49.23
C ALA A 113 28.49 9.33 -50.08
N ALA A 114 29.73 9.60 -50.57
CA ALA A 114 30.56 8.63 -51.30
C ALA A 114 31.17 7.57 -50.37
N LEU A 115 31.57 7.95 -49.16
CA LEU A 115 31.99 7.03 -48.11
C LEU A 115 30.85 6.15 -47.63
N GLU A 116 29.65 6.72 -47.44
CA GLU A 116 28.44 5.95 -47.12
C GLU A 116 28.03 4.96 -48.21
N LYS A 117 28.19 5.35 -49.50
CA LYS A 117 27.93 4.43 -50.61
C LYS A 117 29.02 3.35 -50.78
N ARG A 118 30.28 3.61 -50.45
CA ARG A 118 31.36 2.62 -50.39
C ARG A 118 31.20 1.63 -49.23
N SER A 119 30.72 2.08 -48.06
CA SER A 119 30.44 1.18 -46.93
C SER A 119 29.25 0.23 -47.21
N ARG A 120 28.35 0.60 -48.15
CA ARG A 120 27.19 -0.22 -48.53
C ARG A 120 27.49 -1.29 -49.62
N ARG A 121 28.66 -1.29 -50.26
CA ARG A 121 29.01 -2.20 -51.35
C ARG A 121 30.08 -3.28 -51.00
N GLY A 122 29.99 -3.87 -49.82
CA GLY A 122 30.89 -4.99 -49.58
C GLY A 122 31.00 -5.44 -48.15
N ARG A 123 29.97 -6.09 -47.71
CA ARG A 123 30.00 -7.16 -46.72
C ARG A 123 28.53 -7.64 -46.62
N GLY A 124 28.25 -8.90 -46.91
CA GLY A 124 27.03 -9.51 -46.45
C GLY A 124 26.93 -9.18 -44.96
N ARG A 125 25.86 -8.45 -44.56
CA ARG A 125 25.60 -8.13 -43.17
C ARG A 125 25.71 -9.46 -42.41
N PRO A 126 26.65 -9.62 -41.44
CA PRO A 126 26.50 -10.74 -40.53
C PRO A 126 25.09 -10.61 -39.97
N LYS A 127 24.29 -11.67 -39.99
CA LYS A 127 23.03 -11.72 -39.23
C LYS A 127 23.43 -11.28 -37.84
N LYS A 128 23.01 -10.06 -37.37
CA LYS A 128 23.12 -9.66 -35.98
C LYS A 128 22.54 -10.82 -35.22
N SER A 129 23.31 -11.50 -34.40
CA SER A 129 22.77 -12.47 -33.46
C SER A 129 21.71 -11.71 -32.67
N GLN A 130 20.45 -12.06 -32.87
CA GLN A 130 19.37 -11.45 -32.10
C GLN A 130 19.67 -11.75 -30.66
N LYS A 131 19.69 -10.71 -29.82
CA LYS A 131 19.78 -10.88 -28.38
C LYS A 131 18.61 -11.75 -27.91
N PRO A 132 18.79 -12.65 -26.94
CA PRO A 132 17.69 -13.45 -26.43
C PRO A 132 16.60 -12.52 -25.83
N PRO A 133 15.32 -12.87 -25.96
CA PRO A 133 14.26 -12.09 -25.32
C PRO A 133 14.32 -12.22 -23.79
N VAL A 134 13.78 -11.22 -23.11
CA VAL A 134 13.51 -11.28 -21.67
C VAL A 134 12.00 -11.37 -21.49
N LYS A 135 11.53 -12.33 -20.69
CA LYS A 135 10.12 -12.44 -20.33
C LYS A 135 9.88 -11.94 -18.91
N VAL A 136 8.77 -11.25 -18.74
CA VAL A 136 8.29 -10.77 -17.46
C VAL A 136 6.93 -11.41 -17.19
N TYR A 137 6.80 -12.06 -16.04
CA TYR A 137 5.58 -12.70 -15.57
C TYR A 137 5.06 -11.90 -14.39
N PHE A 138 3.84 -11.42 -14.48
CA PHE A 138 3.20 -10.64 -13.42
C PHE A 138 2.30 -11.57 -12.61
N LEU A 139 2.77 -11.99 -11.45
CA LEU A 139 2.05 -12.94 -10.59
C LEU A 139 1.34 -12.25 -9.41
N GLY A 140 1.58 -10.95 -9.23
CA GLY A 140 0.96 -10.06 -8.26
C GLY A 140 1.40 -8.61 -8.49
N GLY A 141 0.82 -7.65 -7.74
CA GLY A 141 1.19 -6.23 -7.78
C GLY A 141 0.69 -5.44 -8.99
N LEU A 142 -0.28 -5.96 -9.73
CA LEU A 142 -0.96 -5.25 -10.82
C LEU A 142 -2.46 -5.18 -10.55
N ASN A 143 -3.06 -4.01 -10.81
CA ASN A 143 -4.48 -3.70 -10.50
C ASN A 143 -4.83 -3.77 -9.02
N GLU A 144 -3.84 -3.83 -8.16
CA GLU A 144 -3.93 -3.88 -6.71
C GLU A 144 -2.72 -3.15 -6.08
N ILE A 145 -2.82 -2.85 -4.80
CA ILE A 145 -1.70 -2.43 -3.96
C ILE A 145 -1.47 -3.57 -2.97
N GLY A 146 -0.36 -4.29 -3.14
CA GLY A 146 -0.03 -5.48 -2.37
C GLY A 146 0.37 -6.67 -3.24
N LYS A 147 0.65 -7.80 -2.63
CA LYS A 147 1.06 -9.07 -3.25
C LYS A 147 2.11 -8.92 -4.36
N ASN A 148 3.09 -8.00 -4.19
CA ASN A 148 4.11 -7.79 -5.20
C ASN A 148 4.88 -9.09 -5.46
N PHE A 149 4.80 -9.58 -6.70
CA PHE A 149 5.39 -10.86 -7.07
C PHE A 149 5.61 -10.90 -8.59
N THR A 150 6.85 -10.57 -9.01
CA THR A 150 7.23 -10.50 -10.43
C THR A 150 8.33 -11.50 -10.73
N VAL A 151 8.25 -12.22 -11.85
CA VAL A 151 9.28 -13.17 -12.29
C VAL A 151 9.88 -12.72 -13.62
N TYR A 152 11.20 -12.68 -13.68
CA TYR A 152 11.97 -12.41 -14.90
C TYR A 152 12.59 -13.70 -15.41
N GLU A 153 12.46 -14.00 -16.71
CA GLU A 153 13.11 -15.14 -17.38
C GLU A 153 13.99 -14.62 -18.51
N CYS A 154 15.25 -15.04 -18.50
CA CYS A 154 16.14 -14.87 -19.63
C CYS A 154 16.86 -16.19 -19.89
N GLN A 155 16.81 -16.69 -21.14
CA GLN A 155 17.30 -18.02 -21.51
C GLN A 155 16.62 -19.11 -20.68
N ASN A 156 17.33 -19.79 -19.79
CA ASN A 156 16.82 -20.85 -18.93
C ASN A 156 16.88 -20.50 -17.44
N ASP A 157 17.11 -19.24 -17.09
CA ASP A 157 17.20 -18.78 -15.74
C ASP A 157 16.03 -17.87 -15.39
N MET A 158 15.45 -18.07 -14.19
CA MET A 158 14.36 -17.26 -13.63
C MET A 158 14.80 -16.61 -12.35
N LEU A 159 14.42 -15.33 -12.19
CA LEU A 159 14.58 -14.50 -11.01
C LEU A 159 13.22 -14.09 -10.50
N ILE A 160 12.98 -14.24 -9.20
CA ILE A 160 11.81 -13.69 -8.52
C ILE A 160 12.19 -12.34 -7.89
N VAL A 161 11.39 -11.32 -8.11
CA VAL A 161 11.49 -10.02 -7.44
C VAL A 161 10.27 -9.85 -6.57
N ASP A 162 10.51 -9.70 -5.27
CA ASP A 162 9.55 -9.62 -4.19
C ASP A 162 8.66 -10.87 -4.02
N CYS A 163 8.05 -11.00 -2.86
CA CYS A 163 7.09 -12.06 -2.53
C CYS A 163 6.20 -11.57 -1.40
N GLY A 164 5.27 -10.69 -1.74
CA GLY A 164 4.43 -9.95 -0.82
C GLY A 164 3.09 -10.61 -0.55
N LEU A 165 2.41 -10.11 0.49
CA LEU A 165 1.01 -10.39 0.76
C LEU A 165 0.15 -9.15 0.53
N SER A 166 -1.17 -9.31 0.51
CA SER A 166 -2.14 -8.24 0.70
C SER A 166 -3.05 -8.53 1.89
N PHE A 167 -3.67 -7.48 2.42
CA PHE A 167 -4.70 -7.63 3.44
C PHE A 167 -6.04 -8.01 2.80
N PRO A 168 -6.91 -8.77 3.51
CA PRO A 168 -8.19 -9.14 2.98
C PRO A 168 -9.13 -7.94 2.87
N ASP A 169 -9.98 -7.96 1.85
CA ASP A 169 -11.07 -6.99 1.68
C ASP A 169 -12.25 -7.24 2.64
N GLU A 170 -13.18 -6.28 2.75
CA GLU A 170 -14.41 -6.42 3.55
C GLU A 170 -15.25 -7.64 3.15
N ASP A 171 -15.10 -8.13 1.92
CA ASP A 171 -15.78 -9.31 1.38
C ASP A 171 -15.14 -10.65 1.80
N MET A 172 -14.05 -10.63 2.54
CA MET A 172 -13.28 -11.80 2.97
C MET A 172 -13.30 -12.01 4.50
N PRO A 173 -14.48 -12.19 5.13
CA PRO A 173 -14.60 -12.29 6.58
C PRO A 173 -13.81 -13.48 7.15
N GLY A 174 -12.94 -13.21 8.14
CA GLY A 174 -12.13 -14.21 8.82
C GLY A 174 -10.90 -14.69 8.05
N VAL A 175 -10.53 -14.04 6.94
CA VAL A 175 -9.25 -14.23 6.26
C VAL A 175 -8.22 -13.32 6.92
N ASP A 176 -7.03 -13.84 7.25
CA ASP A 176 -5.96 -13.07 7.88
C ASP A 176 -5.11 -12.33 6.86
N SER A 177 -4.83 -12.97 5.72
CA SER A 177 -4.03 -12.40 4.64
C SER A 177 -4.28 -13.13 3.32
N VAL A 178 -3.89 -12.48 2.22
CA VAL A 178 -3.98 -13.02 0.86
C VAL A 178 -2.58 -13.06 0.26
N ILE A 179 -2.16 -14.20 -0.26
CA ILE A 179 -0.84 -14.41 -0.85
C ILE A 179 -0.96 -14.78 -2.34
N PRO A 180 0.10 -14.61 -3.14
CA PRO A 180 0.11 -15.04 -4.54
C PRO A 180 -0.04 -16.57 -4.68
N ASP A 181 -0.60 -17.00 -5.82
CA ASP A 181 -0.57 -18.41 -6.20
C ASP A 181 0.84 -18.78 -6.71
N PHE A 182 1.45 -19.76 -6.07
CA PHE A 182 2.81 -20.23 -6.38
C PHE A 182 2.85 -21.33 -7.46
N ALA A 183 1.72 -21.77 -7.99
CA ALA A 183 1.66 -22.90 -8.93
C ALA A 183 2.58 -22.73 -10.16
N PHE A 184 2.72 -21.51 -10.67
CA PHE A 184 3.62 -21.22 -11.79
C PHE A 184 5.09 -21.42 -11.40
N VAL A 185 5.53 -20.90 -10.27
CA VAL A 185 6.93 -21.01 -9.80
C VAL A 185 7.25 -22.41 -9.32
N GLU A 186 6.31 -23.11 -8.70
CA GLU A 186 6.46 -24.53 -8.35
C GLU A 186 6.72 -25.40 -9.61
N LYS A 187 6.01 -25.13 -10.69
CA LYS A 187 6.19 -25.87 -11.96
C LYS A 187 7.54 -25.59 -12.63
N ASN A 188 8.14 -24.42 -12.40
CA ASN A 188 9.39 -23.98 -13.01
C ASN A 188 10.55 -23.92 -12.00
N TRP A 189 10.47 -24.65 -10.88
CA TRP A 189 11.42 -24.59 -9.76
C TRP A 189 12.89 -24.77 -10.18
N ASP A 190 13.14 -25.62 -11.18
CA ASP A 190 14.47 -25.95 -11.71
C ASP A 190 15.17 -24.76 -12.39
N LYS A 191 14.39 -23.77 -12.85
CA LYS A 191 14.90 -22.55 -13.48
C LYS A 191 15.14 -21.42 -12.47
N ILE A 192 14.51 -21.45 -11.29
CA ILE A 192 14.57 -20.36 -10.34
C ILE A 192 15.95 -20.31 -9.67
N ARG A 193 16.64 -19.18 -9.81
CA ARG A 193 17.98 -18.96 -9.24
C ARG A 193 17.95 -18.31 -7.86
N GLY A 194 16.90 -17.55 -7.54
CA GLY A 194 16.74 -16.90 -6.25
C GLY A 194 15.57 -15.92 -6.24
N VAL A 195 15.34 -15.36 -5.06
CA VAL A 195 14.42 -14.25 -4.81
C VAL A 195 15.25 -13.04 -4.40
N VAL A 196 15.03 -11.90 -5.02
CA VAL A 196 15.62 -10.62 -4.62
C VAL A 196 14.51 -9.72 -4.12
N ILE A 197 14.66 -9.23 -2.90
CA ILE A 197 13.65 -8.40 -2.22
C ILE A 197 14.09 -6.94 -2.26
N THR A 198 13.18 -6.07 -2.67
CA THR A 198 13.43 -4.63 -2.79
C THR A 198 13.46 -3.94 -1.43
N HIS A 199 12.53 -4.27 -0.53
CA HIS A 199 12.45 -3.71 0.83
C HIS A 199 11.55 -4.54 1.75
N GLY A 200 11.51 -4.18 3.04
CA GLY A 200 10.92 -4.99 4.10
C GLY A 200 9.43 -4.75 4.43
N HIS A 201 8.61 -4.15 3.56
CA HIS A 201 7.17 -4.05 3.78
C HIS A 201 6.46 -5.38 3.53
N GLU A 202 5.29 -5.56 4.18
CA GLU A 202 4.49 -6.80 4.12
C GLU A 202 4.08 -7.19 2.71
N ASP A 203 3.74 -6.22 1.90
CA ASP A 203 3.34 -6.39 0.50
C ASP A 203 4.51 -6.73 -0.44
N HIS A 204 5.74 -6.83 0.11
CA HIS A 204 6.95 -7.29 -0.58
C HIS A 204 7.60 -8.52 0.07
N ILE A 205 7.44 -8.75 1.40
CA ILE A 205 8.05 -9.88 2.09
C ILE A 205 7.05 -10.84 2.74
N GLY A 206 5.79 -10.44 2.87
CA GLY A 206 4.84 -11.15 3.73
C GLY A 206 4.54 -12.59 3.31
N ALA A 207 4.66 -12.91 2.02
CA ALA A 207 4.45 -14.26 1.51
C ALA A 207 5.73 -15.11 1.40
N VAL A 208 6.91 -14.56 1.71
CA VAL A 208 8.19 -15.30 1.69
C VAL A 208 8.15 -16.59 2.50
N PRO A 209 7.60 -16.64 3.74
CA PRO A 209 7.53 -17.89 4.49
C PRO A 209 6.71 -18.99 3.78
N TYR A 210 5.64 -18.60 3.10
CA TYR A 210 4.78 -19.54 2.36
C TYR A 210 5.46 -20.05 1.09
N LEU A 211 6.20 -19.19 0.38
CA LEU A 211 7.02 -19.58 -0.76
C LEU A 211 8.11 -20.57 -0.34
N LEU A 212 8.85 -20.26 0.73
CA LEU A 212 9.96 -21.09 1.19
C LEU A 212 9.54 -22.44 1.78
N LYS A 213 8.28 -22.60 2.22
CA LYS A 213 7.70 -23.92 2.54
C LYS A 213 7.63 -24.84 1.32
N LYS A 214 7.47 -24.25 0.12
CA LYS A 214 7.33 -24.99 -1.15
C LYS A 214 8.64 -25.05 -1.92
N LEU A 215 9.38 -23.95 -1.97
CA LEU A 215 10.60 -23.76 -2.75
C LEU A 215 11.72 -23.18 -1.88
N ASN A 216 12.66 -24.00 -1.41
CA ASN A 216 13.80 -23.52 -0.62
C ASN A 216 14.90 -22.95 -1.52
N VAL A 217 14.65 -21.77 -2.08
CA VAL A 217 15.58 -21.01 -2.93
C VAL A 217 16.31 -19.93 -2.11
N PRO A 218 17.50 -19.45 -2.56
CA PRO A 218 18.18 -18.34 -1.90
C PRO A 218 17.34 -17.06 -1.96
N VAL A 219 17.35 -16.30 -0.85
CA VAL A 219 16.70 -14.99 -0.73
C VAL A 219 17.77 -13.94 -0.47
N TYR A 220 17.77 -12.89 -1.27
CA TYR A 220 18.71 -11.78 -1.21
C TYR A 220 17.95 -10.49 -0.86
N GLY A 221 18.54 -9.65 -0.05
CA GLY A 221 17.99 -8.35 0.31
C GLY A 221 18.93 -7.59 1.23
N THR A 222 18.60 -6.36 1.52
CA THR A 222 19.38 -5.50 2.43
C THR A 222 19.29 -5.98 3.88
N ALA A 223 20.13 -5.46 4.75
CA ALA A 223 20.27 -5.99 6.10
C ALA A 223 18.96 -5.91 6.92
N LEU A 224 18.27 -4.77 6.87
CA LEU A 224 16.99 -4.61 7.54
C LEU A 224 15.92 -5.55 6.96
N THR A 225 15.83 -5.62 5.64
CA THR A 225 14.88 -6.49 4.93
C THR A 225 15.07 -7.96 5.32
N ILE A 226 16.30 -8.44 5.30
CA ILE A 226 16.62 -9.82 5.73
C ILE A 226 16.31 -10.04 7.20
N GLY A 227 16.63 -9.09 8.09
CA GLY A 227 16.29 -9.19 9.51
C GLY A 227 14.78 -9.32 9.76
N LEU A 228 13.96 -8.57 9.03
CA LEU A 228 12.50 -8.67 9.09
C LEU A 228 11.99 -10.02 8.58
N ILE A 229 12.57 -10.52 7.47
CA ILE A 229 12.26 -11.87 6.95
C ILE A 229 12.65 -12.94 7.97
N GLU A 230 13.81 -12.85 8.62
CA GLU A 230 14.22 -13.78 9.67
C GLU A 230 13.20 -13.85 10.81
N GLY A 231 12.67 -12.70 11.26
CA GLY A 231 11.61 -12.63 12.25
C GLY A 231 10.40 -13.48 11.86
N LYS A 232 9.92 -13.28 10.62
CA LYS A 232 8.79 -14.05 10.06
C LYS A 232 9.09 -15.54 9.92
N LEU A 233 10.28 -15.90 9.47
CA LEU A 233 10.69 -17.30 9.32
C LEU A 233 10.80 -18.02 10.67
N LYS A 234 11.16 -17.32 11.75
CA LYS A 234 11.12 -17.86 13.12
C LYS A 234 9.70 -18.20 13.55
N GLU A 235 8.72 -17.34 13.26
CA GLU A 235 7.29 -17.58 13.53
C GLU A 235 6.77 -18.82 12.78
N HIS A 236 7.27 -19.07 11.55
CA HIS A 236 6.91 -20.21 10.71
C HIS A 236 7.81 -21.44 10.90
N ASN A 237 8.79 -21.43 11.83
CA ASN A 237 9.77 -22.50 12.07
C ASN A 237 10.63 -22.87 10.84
N LEU A 238 10.91 -21.89 9.96
CA LEU A 238 11.70 -22.06 8.73
C LEU A 238 13.09 -21.45 8.79
N HIS A 239 13.43 -20.71 9.84
CA HIS A 239 14.68 -19.96 9.95
C HIS A 239 15.93 -20.83 9.72
N SER A 240 15.99 -22.04 10.29
CA SER A 240 17.15 -22.93 10.19
C SER A 240 17.38 -23.53 8.80
N SER A 241 16.36 -23.56 7.94
CA SER A 241 16.42 -24.15 6.59
C SER A 241 16.57 -23.10 5.49
N ALA A 242 16.22 -21.85 5.75
CA ALA A 242 16.25 -20.77 4.77
C ALA A 242 17.70 -20.36 4.42
N LYS A 243 17.91 -19.99 3.16
CA LYS A 243 19.17 -19.50 2.64
C LYS A 243 19.07 -17.99 2.45
N LEU A 244 19.37 -17.24 3.49
CA LEU A 244 19.27 -15.78 3.50
C LEU A 244 20.64 -15.13 3.24
N HIS A 245 20.66 -14.13 2.36
CA HIS A 245 21.88 -13.42 1.98
C HIS A 245 21.68 -11.91 2.12
N VAL A 246 22.42 -11.29 3.03
CA VAL A 246 22.45 -9.85 3.17
C VAL A 246 23.29 -9.25 2.05
N THR A 247 22.70 -8.35 1.27
CA THR A 247 23.32 -7.70 0.11
C THR A 247 23.06 -6.21 0.19
N PRO A 248 24.07 -5.39 0.51
CA PRO A 248 23.89 -3.94 0.61
C PRO A 248 23.67 -3.29 -0.75
N ALA A 249 23.07 -2.09 -0.75
CA ALA A 249 22.98 -1.26 -1.95
C ALA A 249 24.39 -1.01 -2.56
N GLY A 250 24.45 -0.91 -3.89
CA GLY A 250 25.69 -0.85 -4.67
C GLY A 250 26.33 -2.20 -4.98
N SER A 251 25.76 -3.30 -4.49
CA SER A 251 26.24 -4.67 -4.76
C SER A 251 25.59 -5.28 -5.98
N HIS A 252 26.27 -6.27 -6.56
CA HIS A 252 25.82 -7.10 -7.67
C HIS A 252 25.64 -8.56 -7.24
N ILE A 253 24.60 -9.22 -7.74
CA ILE A 253 24.29 -10.62 -7.48
C ILE A 253 24.18 -11.35 -8.80
N GLN A 254 25.05 -12.36 -9.02
CA GLN A 254 24.98 -13.19 -10.21
C GLN A 254 23.97 -14.33 -10.02
N LEU A 255 22.86 -14.29 -10.77
CA LEU A 255 21.79 -15.29 -10.73
C LEU A 255 21.57 -15.90 -12.13
N GLY A 256 22.28 -17.01 -12.39
CA GLY A 256 22.34 -17.62 -13.71
C GLY A 256 22.94 -16.67 -14.74
N CYS A 257 22.21 -16.38 -15.83
CA CYS A 257 22.64 -15.43 -16.86
C CYS A 257 22.32 -13.96 -16.53
N MET A 258 21.70 -13.68 -15.39
CA MET A 258 21.33 -12.33 -14.93
C MET A 258 22.29 -11.83 -13.86
N ASP A 259 22.75 -10.60 -14.01
CA ASP A 259 23.48 -9.86 -12.98
C ASP A 259 22.55 -8.77 -12.41
N VAL A 260 22.27 -8.82 -11.11
CA VAL A 260 21.31 -7.95 -10.43
C VAL A 260 22.05 -6.97 -9.54
N GLU A 261 21.97 -5.70 -9.90
CA GLU A 261 22.53 -4.59 -9.14
C GLU A 261 21.47 -3.99 -8.22
N LEU A 262 21.79 -3.77 -6.95
CA LEU A 262 20.93 -3.14 -5.96
C LEU A 262 21.25 -1.64 -5.88
N ILE A 263 20.29 -0.77 -6.16
CA ILE A 263 20.46 0.69 -6.19
C ILE A 263 19.68 1.32 -5.03
N HIS A 264 20.35 2.14 -4.21
CA HIS A 264 19.69 2.79 -3.08
C HIS A 264 18.55 3.72 -3.52
N VAL A 265 17.37 3.58 -2.90
CA VAL A 265 16.23 4.48 -3.05
C VAL A 265 15.69 4.94 -1.70
N ASN A 266 15.01 6.09 -1.68
CA ASN A 266 14.27 6.51 -0.50
C ASN A 266 12.85 5.93 -0.53
N HIS A 267 12.41 5.45 0.62
CA HIS A 267 11.03 5.02 0.85
C HIS A 267 10.61 5.33 2.30
N SER A 268 9.43 4.85 2.73
CA SER A 268 8.96 5.01 4.13
C SER A 268 9.61 4.03 5.12
N ILE A 269 10.30 3.02 4.61
CA ILE A 269 11.15 2.10 5.38
C ILE A 269 12.61 2.31 4.99
N ALA A 270 13.52 2.17 5.93
CA ALA A 270 14.95 2.27 5.66
C ALA A 270 15.44 1.12 4.77
N ASP A 271 16.57 1.35 4.12
CA ASP A 271 17.33 0.33 3.38
C ASP A 271 16.62 -0.23 2.13
N ALA A 272 15.69 0.54 1.54
CA ALA A 272 15.00 0.18 0.31
C ALA A 272 15.92 0.30 -0.91
N VAL A 273 15.73 -0.59 -1.89
CA VAL A 273 16.52 -0.63 -3.13
C VAL A 273 15.64 -0.81 -4.37
N ALA A 274 16.04 -0.17 -5.45
CA ALA A 274 15.65 -0.53 -6.80
C ALA A 274 16.64 -1.57 -7.36
N LEU A 275 16.24 -2.26 -8.42
CA LEU A 275 17.05 -3.29 -9.06
C LEU A 275 17.34 -2.92 -10.52
N ALA A 276 18.62 -2.98 -10.92
CA ALA A 276 18.99 -3.03 -12.33
C ALA A 276 19.33 -4.48 -12.69
N ILE A 277 18.49 -5.11 -13.48
CA ILE A 277 18.62 -6.52 -13.88
C ILE A 277 19.28 -6.55 -15.25
N HIS A 278 20.59 -6.79 -15.27
CA HIS A 278 21.40 -6.90 -16.48
C HIS A 278 21.29 -8.30 -17.06
N THR A 279 20.74 -8.41 -18.25
CA THR A 279 20.52 -9.68 -18.94
C THR A 279 21.19 -9.66 -20.31
N PRO A 280 21.44 -10.83 -20.92
CA PRO A 280 21.89 -10.89 -22.32
C PRO A 280 20.92 -10.23 -23.31
N GLY A 281 19.64 -10.10 -22.94
CA GLY A 281 18.59 -9.44 -23.72
C GLY A 281 18.59 -7.91 -23.60
N GLY A 282 19.08 -7.38 -22.52
CA GLY A 282 19.12 -5.95 -22.18
C GLY A 282 18.91 -5.71 -20.67
N THR A 283 19.09 -4.48 -20.26
CA THR A 283 18.94 -4.07 -18.85
C THR A 283 17.48 -3.69 -18.55
N ILE A 284 16.93 -4.24 -17.48
CA ILE A 284 15.61 -3.88 -16.94
C ILE A 284 15.83 -3.16 -15.62
N VAL A 285 15.14 -2.05 -15.42
CA VAL A 285 15.10 -1.36 -14.14
C VAL A 285 13.75 -1.64 -13.48
N HIS A 286 13.78 -2.14 -12.26
CA HIS A 286 12.62 -2.34 -11.38
C HIS A 286 12.79 -1.42 -10.18
N THR A 287 11.96 -0.39 -10.05
CA THR A 287 12.19 0.65 -9.03
C THR A 287 11.98 0.14 -7.60
N GLY A 288 11.21 -0.95 -7.42
CA GLY A 288 10.57 -1.16 -6.12
C GLY A 288 9.74 0.06 -5.77
N ASP A 289 9.42 0.22 -4.51
CA ASP A 289 8.73 1.40 -4.00
C ASP A 289 9.74 2.51 -3.71
N PHE A 290 9.46 3.71 -4.20
CA PHE A 290 10.40 4.80 -4.06
C PHE A 290 9.75 6.19 -3.97
N LYS A 291 10.47 7.11 -3.39
CA LYS A 291 10.29 8.57 -3.52
C LYS A 291 11.62 9.24 -3.77
N ILE A 292 11.62 10.52 -4.09
CA ILE A 292 12.83 11.32 -4.20
C ILE A 292 12.86 12.34 -3.07
N ASP A 293 13.52 12.00 -1.97
CA ASP A 293 13.71 12.88 -0.83
C ASP A 293 15.11 13.49 -0.88
N MET A 294 15.17 14.82 -1.12
CA MET A 294 16.44 15.55 -1.21
C MET A 294 17.04 15.88 0.16
N THR A 295 16.26 15.72 1.22
CA THR A 295 16.68 15.98 2.62
C THR A 295 16.14 14.88 3.53
N PRO A 296 16.49 13.61 3.28
CA PRO A 296 16.01 12.51 4.11
C PRO A 296 16.45 12.70 5.56
N ALA A 297 15.59 12.28 6.49
CA ALA A 297 15.91 12.39 7.91
C ALA A 297 17.01 11.41 8.33
N GLU A 298 17.07 10.27 7.66
CA GLU A 298 18.06 9.20 7.87
C GLU A 298 18.35 8.50 6.53
N GLY A 299 19.48 7.82 6.50
CA GLY A 299 19.91 7.11 5.31
C GLY A 299 20.52 7.99 4.25
N GLY A 300 20.82 7.81 3.16
CA GLY A 300 21.33 8.66 2.08
C GLY A 300 20.19 9.13 1.17
N MET A 301 20.51 10.06 0.30
CA MET A 301 19.63 10.44 -0.80
C MET A 301 19.63 9.30 -1.85
N ILE A 302 18.51 9.08 -2.52
CA ILE A 302 18.39 8.16 -3.65
C ILE A 302 19.52 8.38 -4.67
N ASP A 303 20.08 7.31 -5.21
CA ASP A 303 21.18 7.38 -6.18
C ASP A 303 20.68 7.73 -7.60
N LEU A 304 20.30 8.99 -7.77
CA LEU A 304 19.87 9.53 -9.07
C LEU A 304 20.97 9.46 -10.13
N ALA A 305 22.24 9.50 -9.70
CA ALA A 305 23.38 9.45 -10.63
C ALA A 305 23.43 8.09 -11.32
N ARG A 306 23.24 7.00 -10.57
CA ARG A 306 23.25 5.64 -11.14
C ARG A 306 22.10 5.42 -12.14
N PHE A 307 20.88 5.92 -11.84
CA PHE A 307 19.78 5.86 -12.81
C PHE A 307 20.09 6.62 -14.11
N ALA A 308 20.77 7.76 -14.03
CA ALA A 308 21.17 8.52 -15.21
C ALA A 308 22.27 7.79 -16.01
N GLU A 309 23.18 7.09 -15.35
CA GLU A 309 24.19 6.24 -16.00
C GLU A 309 23.53 5.08 -16.75
N LEU A 310 22.63 4.34 -16.11
CA LEU A 310 21.84 3.29 -16.76
C LEU A 310 21.08 3.80 -17.99
N GLY A 311 20.52 5.01 -17.90
CA GLY A 311 19.86 5.65 -19.03
C GLY A 311 20.79 5.99 -20.20
N ARG A 312 22.10 6.19 -19.96
CA ARG A 312 23.13 6.35 -21.01
C ARG A 312 23.60 5.02 -21.57
N GLU A 313 23.70 4.00 -20.72
CA GLU A 313 24.05 2.63 -21.10
C GLU A 313 22.94 1.99 -21.95
N GLY A 314 21.69 2.32 -21.68
CA GLY A 314 20.51 1.88 -22.40
C GLY A 314 19.64 0.91 -21.61
N VAL A 315 18.47 1.37 -21.19
CA VAL A 315 17.46 0.60 -20.47
C VAL A 315 16.45 0.02 -21.45
N LEU A 316 16.31 -1.30 -21.45
CA LEU A 316 15.34 -2.02 -22.28
C LEU A 316 13.91 -1.75 -21.76
N ALA A 317 13.70 -1.89 -20.45
CA ALA A 317 12.38 -1.66 -19.84
C ALA A 317 12.54 -1.06 -18.45
N LEU A 318 11.57 -0.20 -18.08
CA LEU A 318 11.39 0.32 -16.73
C LEU A 318 10.07 -0.22 -16.19
N LEU A 319 10.14 -0.94 -15.06
CA LEU A 319 8.98 -1.24 -14.22
C LEU A 319 9.01 -0.27 -13.05
N ALA A 320 7.96 0.55 -12.87
CA ALA A 320 7.97 1.60 -11.85
C ALA A 320 6.68 1.66 -11.04
N ASP A 321 6.86 1.90 -9.73
CA ASP A 321 5.82 2.18 -8.75
C ASP A 321 4.83 3.23 -9.25
N SER A 322 3.54 2.97 -9.12
CA SER A 322 2.47 3.85 -9.60
C SER A 322 1.55 4.36 -8.50
N THR A 323 1.79 4.02 -7.24
CA THR A 323 0.89 4.26 -6.11
C THR A 323 0.40 5.71 -6.01
N ASN A 324 1.29 6.69 -6.21
CA ASN A 324 0.95 8.12 -6.18
C ASN A 324 0.86 8.78 -7.56
N ALA A 325 0.66 8.02 -8.64
CA ALA A 325 0.60 8.57 -10.00
C ALA A 325 -0.52 9.62 -10.22
N GLU A 326 -1.56 9.60 -9.39
CA GLU A 326 -2.63 10.62 -9.44
C GLU A 326 -2.28 11.91 -8.71
N ARG A 327 -1.26 11.92 -7.84
CA ARG A 327 -0.87 13.08 -7.02
C ARG A 327 0.07 14.00 -7.79
N PRO A 328 -0.30 15.28 -8.00
CA PRO A 328 0.57 16.24 -8.67
C PRO A 328 1.76 16.65 -7.78
N GLY A 329 2.81 17.16 -8.40
CA GLY A 329 3.98 17.71 -7.71
C GLY A 329 4.95 16.65 -7.21
N TYR A 330 5.58 16.95 -6.08
CA TYR A 330 6.59 16.14 -5.41
C TYR A 330 6.09 15.64 -4.06
N THR A 331 6.59 14.50 -3.62
CA THR A 331 6.38 14.02 -2.25
C THR A 331 7.15 14.89 -1.27
N GLN A 332 6.54 15.24 -0.14
CA GLN A 332 7.20 16.03 0.90
C GLN A 332 8.34 15.23 1.54
N THR A 333 9.33 15.98 2.09
CA THR A 333 10.42 15.36 2.84
C THR A 333 9.98 14.94 4.24
N GLU A 334 10.57 13.87 4.79
CA GLU A 334 10.36 13.44 6.19
C GLU A 334 10.75 14.53 7.22
N GLN A 335 11.62 15.48 6.86
CA GLN A 335 11.94 16.62 7.71
C GLN A 335 10.72 17.47 8.08
N THR A 336 9.69 17.51 7.23
CA THR A 336 8.41 18.18 7.52
C THR A 336 7.71 17.54 8.70
N VAL A 337 7.69 16.21 8.78
CA VAL A 337 7.14 15.46 9.91
C VAL A 337 7.95 15.72 11.18
N ASN A 338 9.27 15.76 11.09
CA ASN A 338 10.15 16.04 12.21
C ASN A 338 9.85 17.41 12.83
N ASN A 339 9.67 18.45 12.03
CA ASN A 339 9.32 19.80 12.48
C ASN A 339 7.93 19.84 13.13
N SER A 340 6.97 19.11 12.57
CA SER A 340 5.62 18.98 13.13
C SER A 340 5.64 18.28 14.48
N LEU A 341 6.36 17.17 14.60
CA LEU A 341 6.52 16.43 15.85
C LEU A 341 7.15 17.33 16.94
N ASP A 342 8.21 18.05 16.62
CA ASP A 342 8.87 18.96 17.57
C ASP A 342 7.88 20.02 18.10
N SER A 343 7.10 20.63 17.21
CA SER A 343 6.07 21.61 17.57
C SER A 343 4.96 21.01 18.43
N LEU A 344 4.53 19.78 18.14
CA LEU A 344 3.49 19.07 18.89
C LEU A 344 3.99 18.64 20.27
N PHE A 345 5.24 18.19 20.39
CA PHE A 345 5.84 17.84 21.67
C PHE A 345 5.94 19.05 22.62
N MET A 346 6.29 20.22 22.09
CA MET A 346 6.29 21.46 22.84
C MET A 346 4.88 21.84 23.34
N ARG A 347 3.84 21.68 22.50
CA ARG A 347 2.43 21.94 22.86
C ARG A 347 1.86 20.95 23.88
N ALA A 348 2.42 19.76 23.96
CA ALA A 348 2.01 18.68 24.87
C ALA A 348 2.75 18.75 26.22
N GLU A 349 3.24 19.93 26.62
CA GLU A 349 3.88 20.11 27.95
C GLU A 349 2.93 19.65 29.07
N GLY A 350 3.45 18.85 30.02
CA GLY A 350 2.69 18.28 31.13
C GLY A 350 1.74 17.12 30.75
N LYS A 351 1.53 16.81 29.47
CA LYS A 351 0.64 15.75 29.02
C LYS A 351 1.42 14.49 28.65
N ARG A 352 0.81 13.31 28.82
CA ARG A 352 1.31 12.06 28.23
C ARG A 352 1.09 12.09 26.72
N ILE A 353 2.14 11.81 25.96
CA ILE A 353 2.06 11.73 24.50
C ILE A 353 1.91 10.28 24.08
N ILE A 354 0.96 10.00 23.17
CA ILE A 354 0.77 8.68 22.55
C ILE A 354 0.88 8.90 21.05
N VAL A 355 1.85 8.27 20.40
CA VAL A 355 2.04 8.37 18.94
C VAL A 355 1.75 7.02 18.30
N ALA A 356 0.73 6.97 17.45
CA ALA A 356 0.43 5.81 16.63
C ALA A 356 1.09 5.97 15.24
N THR A 357 1.88 4.99 14.84
CA THR A 357 2.56 4.98 13.54
C THR A 357 2.75 3.55 13.03
N PHE A 358 3.15 3.40 11.77
CA PHE A 358 3.54 2.12 11.22
C PHE A 358 4.81 1.60 11.91
N ALA A 359 4.82 0.33 12.27
CA ALA A 359 5.99 -0.29 12.88
C ALA A 359 7.21 -0.31 11.94
N SER A 360 6.99 -0.38 10.65
CA SER A 360 8.04 -0.34 9.61
C SER A 360 8.69 1.04 9.43
N SER A 361 8.06 2.12 9.91
CA SER A 361 8.58 3.49 9.75
C SER A 361 9.63 3.82 10.81
N ILE A 362 10.81 3.19 10.71
CA ILE A 362 11.90 3.28 11.69
C ILE A 362 12.40 4.71 11.82
N SER A 363 12.57 5.44 10.71
CA SER A 363 12.98 6.84 10.72
C SER A 363 12.01 7.72 11.52
N ARG A 364 10.70 7.47 11.42
CA ARG A 364 9.69 8.20 12.18
C ARG A 364 9.75 7.88 13.68
N VAL A 365 9.95 6.60 14.02
CA VAL A 365 10.17 6.20 15.42
C VAL A 365 11.43 6.85 15.97
N GLN A 366 12.51 6.93 15.18
CA GLN A 366 13.72 7.66 15.58
C GLN A 366 13.45 9.16 15.82
N MET A 367 12.69 9.82 14.95
CA MET A 367 12.30 11.23 15.17
C MET A 367 11.51 11.41 16.49
N ILE A 368 10.58 10.49 16.78
CA ILE A 368 9.80 10.51 18.03
C ILE A 368 10.72 10.31 19.23
N ILE A 369 11.68 9.39 19.17
CA ILE A 369 12.67 9.16 20.23
C ILE A 369 13.55 10.41 20.42
N ASN A 370 14.02 11.01 19.31
CA ASN A 370 14.82 12.24 19.36
C ASN A 370 14.06 13.39 20.02
N CYS A 371 12.77 13.56 19.69
CA CYS A 371 11.90 14.51 20.39
C CYS A 371 11.73 14.15 21.87
N ALA A 372 11.51 12.89 22.22
CA ALA A 372 11.40 12.45 23.60
C ALA A 372 12.67 12.77 24.41
N VAL A 373 13.84 12.52 23.86
CA VAL A 373 15.14 12.88 24.46
C VAL A 373 15.26 14.39 24.65
N LYS A 374 14.95 15.17 23.61
CA LYS A 374 15.00 16.64 23.65
C LYS A 374 14.12 17.22 24.76
N TYR A 375 12.95 16.65 24.98
CA TYR A 375 12.00 17.10 26.00
C TYR A 375 12.08 16.32 27.34
N GLY A 376 13.15 15.51 27.55
CA GLY A 376 13.42 14.81 28.81
C GLY A 376 12.40 13.72 29.15
N ARG A 377 11.77 13.10 28.13
CA ARG A 377 10.71 12.09 28.31
C ARG A 377 11.24 10.67 28.18
N LYS A 378 10.57 9.72 28.82
CA LYS A 378 10.76 8.27 28.65
C LYS A 378 9.86 7.76 27.54
N VAL A 379 10.33 6.75 26.84
CA VAL A 379 9.60 6.12 25.72
C VAL A 379 9.21 4.70 26.09
N ALA A 380 7.97 4.31 25.85
CA ALA A 380 7.53 2.92 25.94
C ALA A 380 6.89 2.50 24.63
N LEU A 381 7.14 1.24 24.20
CA LEU A 381 6.59 0.66 22.98
C LEU A 381 5.35 -0.18 23.31
N SER A 382 4.30 -0.07 22.51
CA SER A 382 3.09 -0.85 22.63
C SER A 382 2.66 -1.43 21.27
N GLY A 383 2.36 -2.72 21.23
CA GLY A 383 2.05 -3.48 20.04
C GLY A 383 3.17 -4.46 19.68
N ARG A 384 2.78 -5.70 19.36
CA ARG A 384 3.74 -6.80 19.13
C ARG A 384 4.68 -6.49 17.96
N SER A 385 4.13 -6.08 16.81
CA SER A 385 4.94 -5.73 15.64
C SER A 385 5.87 -4.55 15.91
N MET A 386 5.42 -3.53 16.66
CA MET A 386 6.26 -2.39 17.04
C MET A 386 7.48 -2.85 17.85
N VAL A 387 7.28 -3.68 18.86
CA VAL A 387 8.38 -4.20 19.69
C VAL A 387 9.35 -5.05 18.87
N ASN A 388 8.82 -5.95 18.03
CA ASN A 388 9.65 -6.84 17.21
C ASN A 388 10.50 -6.06 16.19
N VAL A 389 9.87 -5.17 15.41
CA VAL A 389 10.58 -4.40 14.37
C VAL A 389 11.61 -3.47 14.98
N MET A 390 11.26 -2.78 16.09
CA MET A 390 12.20 -1.89 16.78
C MET A 390 13.37 -2.64 17.41
N GLY A 391 13.13 -3.87 17.91
CA GLY A 391 14.21 -4.76 18.38
C GLY A 391 15.19 -5.07 17.26
N ILE A 392 14.70 -5.53 16.11
CA ILE A 392 15.52 -5.86 14.93
C ILE A 392 16.26 -4.61 14.43
N ALA A 393 15.56 -3.47 14.32
CA ALA A 393 16.17 -2.23 13.86
C ALA A 393 17.29 -1.74 14.80
N SER A 394 17.12 -1.90 16.12
CA SER A 394 18.14 -1.56 17.12
C SER A 394 19.35 -2.49 17.07
N GLU A 395 19.12 -3.81 16.94
CA GLU A 395 20.20 -4.80 16.81
C GLU A 395 21.04 -4.56 15.55
N LEU A 396 20.42 -4.16 14.46
CA LEU A 396 21.08 -3.88 13.19
C LEU A 396 21.64 -2.44 13.07
N GLY A 397 21.41 -1.57 14.07
CA GLY A 397 21.92 -0.21 14.10
C GLY A 397 21.12 0.82 13.29
N TYR A 398 19.89 0.48 12.86
CA TYR A 398 18.98 1.43 12.20
C TYR A 398 18.17 2.28 13.19
N LEU A 399 18.16 1.90 14.47
CA LEU A 399 17.49 2.67 15.54
C LEU A 399 18.47 2.92 16.67
N HIS A 400 18.65 4.19 17.01
CA HIS A 400 19.55 4.64 18.06
C HIS A 400 18.75 5.13 19.28
N VAL A 401 18.77 4.38 20.36
CA VAL A 401 18.08 4.73 21.61
C VAL A 401 19.10 5.00 22.70
N PRO A 402 19.23 6.23 23.21
CA PRO A 402 20.11 6.51 24.34
C PRO A 402 19.72 5.71 25.58
N ASP A 403 20.72 5.36 26.40
CA ASP A 403 20.53 4.59 27.62
C ASP A 403 19.48 5.21 28.55
N GLY A 404 18.59 4.38 29.05
CA GLY A 404 17.56 4.77 30.00
C GLY A 404 16.41 5.62 29.44
N VAL A 405 16.35 5.83 28.10
CA VAL A 405 15.21 6.48 27.42
C VAL A 405 14.06 5.49 27.23
N LEU A 406 14.35 4.30 26.73
CA LEU A 406 13.36 3.23 26.55
C LEU A 406 13.07 2.55 27.90
N ILE A 407 11.80 2.41 28.24
CA ILE A 407 11.31 1.73 29.44
C ILE A 407 10.31 0.63 29.06
N ASP A 408 10.20 -0.37 29.92
CA ASP A 408 9.15 -1.39 29.80
C ASP A 408 7.76 -0.76 29.99
N LEU A 409 6.78 -1.18 29.20
CA LEU A 409 5.39 -0.71 29.27
C LEU A 409 4.77 -0.90 30.68
N ASN A 410 5.19 -1.91 31.43
CA ASN A 410 4.76 -2.15 32.81
C ASN A 410 5.26 -1.06 33.80
N MET A 411 6.24 -0.27 33.40
CA MET A 411 6.83 0.77 34.26
C MET A 411 6.23 2.16 34.07
N ILE A 412 5.31 2.37 33.14
CA ILE A 412 4.74 3.69 32.82
C ILE A 412 4.09 4.36 34.03
N ASN A 413 3.47 3.58 34.92
CA ASN A 413 2.84 4.11 36.15
C ASN A 413 3.82 4.66 37.20
N ARG A 414 5.13 4.57 36.95
CA ARG A 414 6.19 5.12 37.85
C ARG A 414 6.59 6.53 37.43
N TYR A 415 6.07 7.04 36.33
CA TYR A 415 6.42 8.33 35.76
C TYR A 415 5.20 9.24 35.69
N GLU A 416 5.40 10.53 35.81
CA GLU A 416 4.36 11.52 35.60
C GLU A 416 3.95 11.58 34.13
N PRO A 417 2.69 11.88 33.80
CA PRO A 417 2.21 11.95 32.42
C PRO A 417 3.12 12.78 31.50
N GLY A 418 3.57 13.95 31.96
CA GLY A 418 4.47 14.82 31.19
C GLY A 418 5.85 14.24 30.91
N GLN A 419 6.23 13.13 31.55
CA GLN A 419 7.50 12.45 31.34
C GLN A 419 7.40 11.25 30.36
N LEU A 420 6.21 10.99 29.78
CA LEU A 420 5.96 9.78 29.03
C LEU A 420 5.65 10.05 27.56
N VAL A 421 6.19 9.19 26.70
CA VAL A 421 5.80 9.00 25.30
C VAL A 421 5.53 7.52 25.09
N LEU A 422 4.36 7.19 24.57
CA LEU A 422 4.01 5.85 24.14
C LEU A 422 4.05 5.81 22.62
N ILE A 423 4.80 4.89 22.03
CA ILE A 423 4.78 4.63 20.58
C ILE A 423 3.99 3.34 20.34
N THR A 424 2.96 3.40 19.51
CA THR A 424 2.00 2.31 19.40
C THR A 424 1.64 1.99 17.96
N THR A 425 1.17 0.77 17.72
CA THR A 425 0.50 0.35 16.48
C THR A 425 -0.97 0.76 16.49
N GLY A 426 -1.67 0.60 15.35
CA GLY A 426 -3.09 0.87 15.24
C GLY A 426 -3.41 2.18 14.53
N SER A 427 -2.47 2.70 13.77
CA SER A 427 -2.67 3.90 12.96
C SER A 427 -3.66 3.72 11.80
N GLN A 428 -4.05 2.47 11.49
CA GLN A 428 -5.02 2.10 10.45
C GLN A 428 -6.38 1.66 11.03
N GLY A 429 -6.56 1.74 12.33
CA GLY A 429 -7.82 1.38 12.98
C GLY A 429 -8.08 -0.13 13.06
N GLU A 430 -7.06 -0.96 12.89
CA GLU A 430 -7.18 -2.42 12.96
C GLU A 430 -7.76 -2.84 14.33
N PRO A 431 -8.78 -3.71 14.38
CA PRO A 431 -9.55 -3.99 15.61
C PRO A 431 -8.70 -4.53 16.76
N MET A 432 -7.65 -5.31 16.46
CA MET A 432 -6.79 -5.93 17.47
C MET A 432 -5.53 -5.12 17.75
N SER A 433 -5.35 -3.97 17.13
CA SER A 433 -4.18 -3.12 17.33
C SER A 433 -4.16 -2.43 18.69
N ALA A 434 -2.98 -1.97 19.10
CA ALA A 434 -2.83 -1.40 20.43
C ALA A 434 -3.61 -0.10 20.63
N LEU A 435 -3.58 0.84 19.66
CA LEU A 435 -4.34 2.09 19.76
C LEU A 435 -5.85 1.85 19.77
N THR A 436 -6.36 0.97 18.89
CA THR A 436 -7.79 0.64 18.84
C THR A 436 -8.27 0.07 20.17
N ARG A 437 -7.49 -0.87 20.74
CA ARG A 437 -7.82 -1.43 22.06
C ARG A 437 -7.74 -0.40 23.19
N MET A 438 -6.83 0.59 23.11
CA MET A 438 -6.79 1.73 24.04
C MET A 438 -8.05 2.61 23.89
N ALA A 439 -8.45 2.93 22.66
CA ALA A 439 -9.61 3.75 22.36
C ALA A 439 -10.92 3.12 22.89
N PHE A 440 -11.08 1.81 22.72
CA PHE A 440 -12.25 1.07 23.20
C PHE A 440 -12.10 0.51 24.64
N SER A 441 -11.12 0.98 25.40
CA SER A 441 -10.86 0.59 26.81
C SER A 441 -10.61 -0.92 27.00
N ASP A 442 -10.12 -1.62 25.98
CA ASP A 442 -9.79 -3.07 26.01
C ASP A 442 -8.28 -3.34 26.13
N HIS A 443 -7.45 -2.31 26.26
CA HIS A 443 -6.00 -2.48 26.43
C HIS A 443 -5.63 -2.78 27.89
N ARG A 444 -4.93 -3.89 28.12
CA ARG A 444 -4.68 -4.42 29.48
C ARG A 444 -3.81 -3.53 30.36
N GLN A 445 -2.92 -2.73 29.78
CA GLN A 445 -1.87 -1.99 30.52
C GLN A 445 -1.99 -0.47 30.40
N VAL A 446 -2.70 0.02 29.38
CA VAL A 446 -2.81 1.46 29.10
C VAL A 446 -4.28 1.83 29.00
N ALA A 447 -4.71 2.71 29.90
CA ALA A 447 -5.98 3.41 29.81
C ALA A 447 -5.75 4.81 29.25
N ILE A 448 -6.65 5.30 28.40
CA ILE A 448 -6.65 6.68 27.93
C ILE A 448 -7.22 7.59 29.00
N ASN A 449 -6.65 8.77 29.16
CA ASN A 449 -7.06 9.78 30.12
C ASN A 449 -7.35 11.11 29.40
N PRO A 450 -8.19 11.99 29.99
CA PRO A 450 -8.53 13.30 29.38
C PRO A 450 -7.32 14.20 29.09
N ASN A 451 -6.21 14.01 29.81
CA ASN A 451 -4.98 14.77 29.62
C ASN A 451 -4.00 14.14 28.61
N ASP A 452 -4.40 13.09 27.90
CA ASP A 452 -3.54 12.49 26.90
C ASP A 452 -3.49 13.34 25.63
N PHE A 453 -2.33 13.35 24.99
CA PHE A 453 -2.09 14.00 23.72
C PHE A 453 -1.73 12.92 22.70
N ILE A 454 -2.68 12.60 21.80
CA ILE A 454 -2.58 11.49 20.88
C ILE A 454 -2.25 12.03 19.50
N ILE A 455 -1.23 11.46 18.85
CA ILE A 455 -0.79 11.80 17.49
C ILE A 455 -0.94 10.54 16.62
N ILE A 456 -1.81 10.59 15.62
CA ILE A 456 -1.93 9.54 14.60
C ILE A 456 -1.04 9.94 13.43
N SER A 457 0.20 9.43 13.44
CA SER A 457 1.24 9.75 12.47
C SER A 457 1.19 8.78 11.28
N ALA A 458 0.03 8.71 10.65
CA ALA A 458 -0.26 7.91 9.47
C ALA A 458 -1.40 8.53 8.68
N ARG A 459 -1.48 8.17 7.38
CA ARG A 459 -2.66 8.39 6.54
C ARG A 459 -3.43 7.08 6.45
N PRO A 460 -4.78 7.09 6.50
CA PRO A 460 -5.56 5.89 6.22
C PRO A 460 -5.21 5.33 4.85
N ILE A 461 -4.95 4.03 4.79
CA ILE A 461 -4.89 3.29 3.54
C ILE A 461 -6.30 3.28 2.95
N PRO A 462 -6.47 3.41 1.61
CA PRO A 462 -7.79 3.34 0.99
C PRO A 462 -8.60 2.12 1.48
N GLY A 463 -9.82 2.38 1.97
CA GLY A 463 -10.66 1.38 2.64
C GLY A 463 -10.69 1.48 4.16
N ASN A 464 -9.66 2.02 4.81
CA ASN A 464 -9.56 2.12 6.27
C ASN A 464 -10.09 3.45 6.85
N GLU A 465 -10.60 4.37 6.03
CA GLU A 465 -11.04 5.71 6.46
C GLU A 465 -12.11 5.64 7.56
N LYS A 466 -13.06 4.69 7.43
CA LYS A 466 -14.15 4.52 8.40
C LYS A 466 -13.64 3.97 9.74
N THR A 467 -12.76 3.00 9.71
CA THR A 467 -12.21 2.38 10.92
C THR A 467 -11.30 3.34 11.67
N VAL A 468 -10.43 4.07 10.96
CA VAL A 468 -9.61 5.14 11.56
C VAL A 468 -10.49 6.25 12.13
N GLY A 469 -11.53 6.69 11.40
CA GLY A 469 -12.50 7.68 11.87
C GLY A 469 -13.19 7.24 13.15
N ALA A 470 -13.63 5.98 13.24
CA ALA A 470 -14.26 5.44 14.45
C ALA A 470 -13.31 5.42 15.67
N VAL A 471 -12.02 5.12 15.46
CA VAL A 471 -11.01 5.19 16.53
C VAL A 471 -10.80 6.62 16.99
N VAL A 472 -10.72 7.59 16.06
CA VAL A 472 -10.59 9.03 16.39
C VAL A 472 -11.80 9.50 17.20
N ASP A 473 -13.02 9.15 16.77
CA ASP A 473 -14.25 9.53 17.47
C ASP A 473 -14.29 8.95 18.89
N GLU A 474 -13.87 7.69 19.07
CA GLU A 474 -13.85 7.04 20.38
C GLU A 474 -12.82 7.66 21.32
N LEU A 475 -11.65 8.05 20.79
CA LEU A 475 -10.65 8.79 21.55
C LEU A 475 -11.15 10.18 21.95
N LEU A 476 -11.81 10.90 21.06
CA LEU A 476 -12.39 12.22 21.35
C LEU A 476 -13.50 12.17 22.42
N LYS A 477 -14.27 11.09 22.51
CA LYS A 477 -15.26 10.88 23.59
C LYS A 477 -14.63 10.78 24.98
N GLN A 478 -13.33 10.48 25.06
CA GLN A 478 -12.58 10.40 26.31
C GLN A 478 -11.93 11.74 26.70
N ASP A 479 -12.34 12.84 26.05
CA ASP A 479 -11.85 14.23 26.30
C ASP A 479 -10.34 14.40 26.12
N CYS A 480 -9.66 13.51 25.36
CA CYS A 480 -8.24 13.66 25.05
C CYS A 480 -8.01 14.54 23.80
N THR A 481 -6.79 15.04 23.64
CA THR A 481 -6.41 15.79 22.45
C THR A 481 -5.96 14.81 21.38
N VAL A 482 -6.60 14.80 20.20
CA VAL A 482 -6.22 13.92 19.06
C VAL A 482 -5.75 14.77 17.90
N ILE A 483 -4.55 14.50 17.40
CA ILE A 483 -3.94 15.12 16.21
C ILE A 483 -3.79 14.06 15.13
N TYR A 484 -4.25 14.35 13.92
CA TYR A 484 -4.14 13.48 12.77
C TYR A 484 -3.86 14.26 11.49
N GLU A 485 -3.63 13.58 10.39
CA GLU A 485 -3.07 14.10 9.13
C GLU A 485 -3.76 15.37 8.61
N SER A 486 -5.09 15.49 8.70
CA SER A 486 -5.80 16.67 8.21
C SER A 486 -5.54 17.95 9.02
N MET A 487 -4.91 17.83 10.20
CA MET A 487 -4.64 18.95 11.12
C MET A 487 -3.18 19.41 11.07
N TYR A 488 -2.24 18.47 10.85
CA TYR A 488 -0.80 18.72 10.85
C TYR A 488 -0.10 17.78 9.86
N ASP A 489 1.04 18.19 9.33
CA ASP A 489 1.91 17.35 8.51
C ASP A 489 2.62 16.29 9.38
N VAL A 490 1.87 15.34 9.92
CA VAL A 490 2.37 14.24 10.77
C VAL A 490 2.68 12.97 9.96
N HIS A 491 2.43 12.99 8.67
CA HIS A 491 2.69 11.88 7.76
C HIS A 491 3.12 12.35 6.39
N VAL A 492 4.08 11.66 5.81
CA VAL A 492 4.54 11.82 4.43
C VAL A 492 4.50 10.46 3.75
N SER A 493 4.05 10.41 2.50
CA SER A 493 4.04 9.18 1.69
C SER A 493 5.45 8.67 1.41
N GLY A 494 5.59 7.35 1.30
CA GLY A 494 6.80 6.69 0.83
C GLY A 494 6.93 6.63 -0.69
N HIS A 495 5.89 6.98 -1.45
CA HIS A 495 5.82 6.78 -2.90
C HIS A 495 5.92 8.09 -3.66
N ALA A 496 6.50 8.01 -4.85
CA ALA A 496 6.77 9.12 -5.76
C ALA A 496 5.49 9.73 -6.34
N CYS A 497 5.37 11.06 -6.30
CA CYS A 497 4.35 11.83 -7.00
C CYS A 497 4.72 12.06 -8.47
N GLN A 498 3.84 12.74 -9.25
CA GLN A 498 3.95 12.85 -10.72
C GLN A 498 5.29 13.37 -11.21
N GLU A 499 5.87 14.39 -10.56
CA GLU A 499 7.13 14.97 -11.04
C GLU A 499 8.32 14.07 -10.75
N GLU A 500 8.28 13.29 -9.67
CA GLU A 500 9.30 12.30 -9.34
C GLU A 500 9.24 11.10 -10.30
N LEU A 501 8.01 10.63 -10.64
CA LEU A 501 7.80 9.59 -11.64
C LEU A 501 8.32 10.00 -13.03
N LYS A 502 8.06 11.25 -13.43
CA LYS A 502 8.62 11.80 -14.67
C LYS A 502 10.14 11.92 -14.62
N LEU A 503 10.71 12.28 -13.46
CA LEU A 503 12.16 12.38 -13.29
C LEU A 503 12.81 11.02 -13.45
N MET A 504 12.27 9.97 -12.80
CA MET A 504 12.76 8.59 -12.95
C MET A 504 12.76 8.16 -14.42
N GLN A 505 11.69 8.45 -15.15
CA GLN A 505 11.60 8.13 -16.57
C GLN A 505 12.58 8.94 -17.44
N ALA A 506 12.81 10.22 -17.10
CA ALA A 506 13.78 11.08 -17.81
C ALA A 506 15.23 10.63 -17.58
N LEU A 507 15.55 10.14 -16.38
CA LEU A 507 16.89 9.63 -16.04
C LEU A 507 17.16 8.30 -16.73
N THR A 508 16.25 7.33 -16.63
CA THR A 508 16.43 5.97 -17.16
C THR A 508 16.22 5.86 -18.67
N ARG A 509 15.44 6.76 -19.28
CA ARG A 509 15.14 6.79 -20.74
C ARG A 509 14.81 5.41 -21.30
N PRO A 510 13.87 4.67 -20.71
CA PRO A 510 13.63 3.30 -21.08
C PRO A 510 13.02 3.19 -22.48
N LYS A 511 13.32 2.08 -23.18
CA LYS A 511 12.68 1.78 -24.44
C LYS A 511 11.22 1.40 -24.23
N TYR A 512 10.94 0.56 -23.22
CA TYR A 512 9.60 0.14 -22.85
C TYR A 512 9.30 0.56 -21.40
N PHE A 513 8.03 0.88 -21.18
CA PHE A 513 7.56 1.29 -19.87
C PHE A 513 6.41 0.41 -19.41
N ILE A 514 6.49 -0.07 -18.17
CA ILE A 514 5.50 -0.91 -17.53
C ILE A 514 5.19 -0.31 -16.15
N PRO A 515 4.06 0.39 -15.97
CA PRO A 515 3.63 0.81 -14.65
C PRO A 515 3.22 -0.42 -13.83
N VAL A 516 3.71 -0.51 -12.60
CA VAL A 516 3.42 -1.58 -11.63
C VAL A 516 3.02 -0.98 -10.29
N HIS A 517 2.65 -1.81 -9.31
CA HIS A 517 2.31 -1.41 -7.95
C HIS A 517 1.21 -0.34 -7.91
N GLY A 518 -0.02 -0.73 -8.24
CA GLY A 518 -1.18 0.17 -8.22
C GLY A 518 -2.41 -0.42 -8.88
N GLU A 519 -3.56 0.15 -8.52
CA GLU A 519 -4.84 -0.10 -9.16
C GLU A 519 -4.85 0.42 -10.61
N GLN A 520 -5.83 0.00 -11.43
CA GLN A 520 -5.98 0.41 -12.83
C GLN A 520 -5.93 1.94 -13.06
N LYS A 521 -6.50 2.71 -12.12
CA LYS A 521 -6.47 4.18 -12.19
C LYS A 521 -5.04 4.73 -12.11
N HIS A 522 -4.23 4.16 -11.21
CA HIS A 522 -2.83 4.53 -10.99
C HIS A 522 -1.97 4.15 -12.21
N LEU A 523 -2.08 2.89 -12.67
CA LEU A 523 -1.34 2.39 -13.83
C LEU A 523 -1.63 3.20 -15.10
N ARG A 524 -2.91 3.50 -15.37
CA ARG A 524 -3.31 4.32 -16.53
C ARG A 524 -2.83 5.75 -16.40
N LYS A 525 -2.88 6.32 -15.21
CA LYS A 525 -2.39 7.68 -14.98
C LYS A 525 -0.88 7.76 -15.21
N HIS A 526 -0.11 6.80 -14.69
CA HIS A 526 1.32 6.73 -14.89
C HIS A 526 1.69 6.55 -16.37
N ALA A 527 1.00 5.66 -17.08
CA ALA A 527 1.13 5.52 -18.54
C ALA A 527 0.84 6.85 -19.27
N GLY A 528 -0.16 7.60 -18.81
CA GLY A 528 -0.47 8.94 -19.34
C GLY A 528 0.66 9.95 -19.13
N LEU A 529 1.37 9.90 -18.00
CA LEU A 529 2.55 10.74 -17.75
C LEU A 529 3.68 10.40 -18.73
N ALA A 530 3.93 9.11 -18.97
CA ALA A 530 4.92 8.64 -19.93
C ALA A 530 4.63 9.12 -21.35
N MET A 531 3.35 9.01 -21.79
CA MET A 531 2.92 9.53 -23.09
C MET A 531 3.09 11.06 -23.19
N ALA A 532 2.78 11.80 -22.13
CA ALA A 532 2.97 13.24 -22.08
C ALA A 532 4.44 13.66 -22.19
N MET A 533 5.38 12.78 -21.78
CA MET A 533 6.82 12.94 -21.96
C MET A 533 7.31 12.54 -23.35
N GLY A 534 6.42 12.08 -24.25
CA GLY A 534 6.74 11.73 -25.62
C GLY A 534 6.99 10.23 -25.86
N MET A 535 6.74 9.36 -24.88
CA MET A 535 6.85 7.91 -25.09
C MET A 535 5.71 7.42 -26.00
N PRO A 536 5.98 6.70 -27.08
CA PRO A 536 4.96 6.12 -27.93
C PRO A 536 4.07 5.13 -27.16
N ARG A 537 2.76 5.13 -27.44
CA ARG A 537 1.80 4.25 -26.74
C ARG A 537 2.13 2.77 -26.91
N GLU A 538 2.64 2.39 -28.04
CA GLU A 538 3.08 1.02 -28.37
C GLU A 538 4.28 0.56 -27.53
N ASN A 539 4.99 1.44 -26.89
CA ASN A 539 6.11 1.14 -25.98
C ASN A 539 5.67 1.08 -24.53
N ILE A 540 4.38 1.22 -24.24
CA ILE A 540 3.82 1.18 -22.87
C ILE A 540 2.93 -0.06 -22.74
N PHE A 541 3.22 -0.90 -21.75
CA PHE A 541 2.40 -2.07 -21.43
C PHE A 541 1.70 -1.85 -20.09
N ILE A 542 0.37 -1.90 -20.10
CA ILE A 542 -0.47 -1.92 -18.87
C ILE A 542 -1.03 -3.35 -18.82
N GLY A 543 -0.53 -4.13 -17.87
CA GLY A 543 -0.83 -5.54 -17.74
C GLY A 543 -1.87 -5.84 -16.66
N ASP A 544 -2.23 -7.13 -16.63
CA ASP A 544 -3.02 -7.76 -15.57
C ASP A 544 -2.23 -8.90 -14.93
N ILE A 545 -2.64 -9.34 -13.73
CA ILE A 545 -2.08 -10.52 -13.07
C ILE A 545 -2.23 -11.73 -13.99
N GLY A 546 -1.17 -12.53 -14.10
CA GLY A 546 -1.07 -13.67 -14.98
C GLY A 546 -0.54 -13.34 -16.36
N ASN A 547 -0.47 -12.08 -16.79
CA ASN A 547 0.07 -11.74 -18.10
C ASN A 547 1.56 -12.10 -18.22
N VAL A 548 1.97 -12.45 -19.41
CA VAL A 548 3.37 -12.70 -19.78
C VAL A 548 3.76 -11.73 -20.89
N LEU A 549 4.77 -10.91 -20.61
CA LEU A 549 5.33 -9.93 -21.53
C LEU A 549 6.70 -10.38 -22.01
N GLU A 550 6.90 -10.49 -23.31
CA GLU A 550 8.20 -10.78 -23.93
C GLU A 550 8.79 -9.49 -24.49
N LEU A 551 10.00 -9.17 -24.07
CA LEU A 551 10.76 -7.96 -24.41
C LEU A 551 11.90 -8.34 -25.37
N HIS A 552 11.94 -7.70 -26.53
CA HIS A 552 13.01 -7.78 -27.50
C HIS A 552 13.70 -6.43 -27.69
N GLU A 553 14.87 -6.45 -28.30
CA GLU A 553 15.58 -5.21 -28.61
C GLU A 553 14.78 -4.27 -29.52
N ASP A 554 13.89 -4.79 -30.38
CA ASP A 554 13.15 -4.04 -31.41
C ASP A 554 11.62 -3.98 -31.20
N HIS A 555 11.04 -4.90 -30.45
CA HIS A 555 9.60 -4.95 -30.17
C HIS A 555 9.32 -5.59 -28.81
N MET A 556 8.12 -5.40 -28.30
CA MET A 556 7.55 -6.16 -27.18
C MET A 556 6.24 -6.81 -27.59
N ARG A 557 5.90 -7.94 -26.99
CA ARG A 557 4.63 -8.62 -27.23
C ARG A 557 4.12 -9.35 -25.99
N GLN A 558 2.82 -9.33 -25.80
CA GLN A 558 2.16 -10.17 -24.82
C GLN A 558 2.03 -11.60 -25.38
N LEU A 559 2.47 -12.60 -24.59
CA LEU A 559 2.45 -14.01 -25.04
C LEU A 559 1.16 -14.75 -24.66
N GLY A 560 0.46 -14.32 -23.64
CA GLY A 560 -0.69 -15.00 -23.07
C GLY A 560 -0.66 -14.90 -21.55
N ASN A 561 -1.33 -15.84 -20.88
CA ASN A 561 -1.43 -15.85 -19.43
C ASN A 561 -0.87 -17.14 -18.84
N VAL A 562 -0.34 -17.03 -17.62
CA VAL A 562 0.03 -18.15 -16.77
C VAL A 562 -0.92 -18.24 -15.57
N PRO A 563 -1.03 -19.40 -14.93
CA PRO A 563 -1.74 -19.51 -13.66
C PRO A 563 -1.16 -18.50 -12.67
N ALA A 564 -2.01 -17.62 -12.19
CA ALA A 564 -1.73 -16.64 -11.16
C ALA A 564 -3.06 -16.26 -10.51
N GLY A 565 -3.07 -16.01 -9.23
CA GLY A 565 -4.30 -15.73 -8.51
C GLY A 565 -4.03 -15.44 -7.05
N GLU A 566 -5.05 -15.63 -6.25
CA GLU A 566 -5.09 -15.34 -4.83
C GLU A 566 -5.26 -16.62 -4.03
N VAL A 567 -4.44 -16.77 -3.00
CA VAL A 567 -4.54 -17.86 -2.04
C VAL A 567 -4.79 -17.25 -0.67
N MET A 568 -5.92 -17.58 -0.07
CA MET A 568 -6.33 -17.05 1.23
C MET A 568 -5.64 -17.81 2.34
N VAL A 569 -5.23 -17.09 3.38
CA VAL A 569 -4.65 -17.63 4.61
C VAL A 569 -5.60 -17.32 5.76
N ASP A 570 -5.96 -18.33 6.51
CA ASP A 570 -6.83 -18.27 7.68
C ASP A 570 -6.26 -19.14 8.80
N GLY A 571 -5.65 -18.52 9.79
CA GLY A 571 -4.92 -19.22 10.85
C GLY A 571 -3.78 -20.08 10.30
N LEU A 572 -3.91 -21.40 10.44
CA LEU A 572 -2.94 -22.36 9.91
C LEU A 572 -3.30 -22.85 8.50
N GLY A 573 -4.51 -22.56 8.01
CA GLY A 573 -5.02 -22.96 6.71
C GLY A 573 -4.45 -22.08 5.61
N VAL A 574 -4.02 -22.67 4.50
CA VAL A 574 -3.51 -21.97 3.32
C VAL A 574 -4.22 -22.53 2.09
N GLY A 575 -5.13 -21.75 1.51
CA GLY A 575 -5.86 -22.13 0.30
C GLY A 575 -7.05 -23.07 0.54
N ASP A 576 -7.43 -23.35 1.77
CA ASP A 576 -8.61 -24.14 2.14
C ASP A 576 -9.89 -23.28 2.25
N VAL A 577 -9.76 -21.97 2.34
CA VAL A 577 -10.87 -21.04 2.26
C VAL A 577 -11.12 -20.66 0.80
N GLY A 578 -12.19 -21.20 0.24
CA GLY A 578 -12.63 -20.87 -1.13
C GLY A 578 -13.88 -19.99 -1.15
N SER A 579 -14.34 -19.65 -2.36
CA SER A 579 -15.53 -18.81 -2.60
C SER A 579 -16.81 -19.29 -1.90
N ILE A 580 -16.94 -20.62 -1.71
CA ILE A 580 -18.08 -21.22 -1.01
C ILE A 580 -18.02 -20.86 0.48
N VAL A 581 -16.86 -21.04 1.10
CA VAL A 581 -16.66 -20.73 2.52
C VAL A 581 -16.87 -19.24 2.79
N LEU A 582 -16.31 -18.37 1.95
CA LEU A 582 -16.52 -16.92 2.07
C LEU A 582 -17.98 -16.53 1.94
N ARG A 583 -18.68 -17.07 0.94
CA ARG A 583 -20.13 -16.85 0.76
C ARG A 583 -20.91 -17.27 2.00
N ASP A 584 -20.59 -18.42 2.57
CA ASP A 584 -21.26 -18.93 3.75
C ASP A 584 -20.96 -18.07 4.99
N ARG A 585 -19.71 -17.65 5.18
CA ARG A 585 -19.32 -16.69 6.25
C ARG A 585 -20.04 -15.35 6.10
N LYS A 586 -20.12 -14.82 4.87
CA LYS A 586 -20.84 -13.57 4.57
C LYS A 586 -22.33 -13.71 4.88
N HIS A 587 -22.94 -14.81 4.47
CA HIS A 587 -24.34 -15.09 4.76
C HIS A 587 -24.60 -15.20 6.28
N LEU A 588 -23.75 -15.94 6.99
CA LEU A 588 -23.81 -16.04 8.46
C LEU A 588 -23.66 -14.68 9.16
N SER A 589 -22.79 -13.81 8.65
CA SER A 589 -22.58 -12.48 9.23
C SER A 589 -23.73 -11.52 9.00
N GLN A 590 -24.48 -11.65 7.89
CA GLN A 590 -25.60 -10.78 7.52
C GLN A 590 -26.91 -11.16 8.20
N ASP A 591 -27.29 -12.43 8.10
CA ASP A 591 -28.64 -12.90 8.48
C ASP A 591 -28.64 -13.94 9.60
N GLY A 592 -27.47 -14.44 10.00
CA GLY A 592 -27.36 -15.41 11.08
C GLY A 592 -27.71 -16.85 10.70
N LEU A 593 -27.93 -17.69 11.71
CA LEU A 593 -28.13 -19.13 11.59
C LEU A 593 -29.38 -19.58 12.35
N ILE A 594 -30.17 -20.47 11.73
CA ILE A 594 -31.21 -21.27 12.34
C ILE A 594 -30.83 -22.76 12.21
N VAL A 595 -30.86 -23.48 13.32
CA VAL A 595 -30.70 -24.93 13.36
C VAL A 595 -32.01 -25.54 13.78
N ALA A 596 -32.59 -26.43 12.97
CA ALA A 596 -33.77 -27.20 13.30
C ALA A 596 -33.39 -28.65 13.58
N VAL A 597 -33.59 -29.13 14.81
CA VAL A 597 -33.17 -30.46 15.26
C VAL A 597 -34.39 -31.30 15.53
N CYS A 598 -34.48 -32.49 14.95
CA CYS A 598 -35.57 -33.44 15.21
C CYS A 598 -35.03 -34.88 15.20
N SER A 599 -35.71 -35.74 15.97
CA SER A 599 -35.50 -37.17 15.96
C SER A 599 -36.69 -37.87 15.32
N ILE A 600 -36.40 -38.83 14.44
CA ILE A 600 -37.40 -39.55 13.65
C ILE A 600 -37.17 -41.05 13.83
N ASP A 601 -38.28 -41.82 14.03
CA ASP A 601 -38.29 -43.26 14.05
C ASP A 601 -37.97 -43.85 12.67
N ALA A 602 -36.93 -44.67 12.57
CA ALA A 602 -36.44 -45.25 11.32
C ALA A 602 -37.49 -46.08 10.56
N ALA A 603 -38.39 -46.78 11.27
CA ALA A 603 -39.33 -47.68 10.66
C ALA A 603 -40.58 -46.96 10.16
N SER A 604 -41.16 -46.05 10.96
CA SER A 604 -42.39 -45.33 10.63
C SER A 604 -42.18 -43.98 9.97
N GLY A 605 -40.99 -43.38 10.11
CA GLY A 605 -40.67 -41.99 9.67
C GLY A 605 -41.30 -40.91 10.56
N LYS A 606 -41.94 -41.28 11.71
CA LYS A 606 -42.61 -40.34 12.60
C LYS A 606 -41.65 -39.59 13.49
N VAL A 607 -41.98 -38.34 13.78
CA VAL A 607 -41.22 -37.50 14.72
C VAL A 607 -41.37 -38.08 16.13
N VAL A 608 -40.27 -38.42 16.77
CA VAL A 608 -40.18 -38.97 18.14
C VAL A 608 -39.86 -37.86 19.14
N SER A 609 -39.02 -36.91 18.77
CA SER A 609 -38.61 -35.78 19.61
C SER A 609 -38.27 -34.56 18.80
N GLY A 610 -38.54 -33.38 19.35
CA GLY A 610 -38.38 -32.09 18.65
C GLY A 610 -39.65 -31.74 17.82
N PRO A 611 -39.56 -30.86 16.82
CA PRO A 611 -38.37 -30.11 16.42
C PRO A 611 -37.94 -29.04 17.44
N ASP A 612 -36.64 -28.96 17.71
CA ASP A 612 -36.05 -27.87 18.48
C ASP A 612 -35.41 -26.87 17.52
N ILE A 613 -35.70 -25.57 17.73
CA ILE A 613 -35.17 -24.48 16.91
C ILE A 613 -34.14 -23.70 17.72
N VAL A 614 -32.91 -23.66 17.22
CA VAL A 614 -31.81 -22.86 17.79
C VAL A 614 -31.48 -21.74 16.84
N SER A 615 -31.47 -20.50 17.36
CA SER A 615 -31.08 -19.31 16.57
C SER A 615 -29.80 -18.67 17.08
N ARG A 616 -28.91 -18.23 16.16
CA ARG A 616 -27.72 -17.45 16.45
C ARG A 616 -27.55 -16.36 15.40
N GLY A 617 -27.38 -15.10 15.87
CA GLY A 617 -27.15 -13.95 14.99
C GLY A 617 -28.34 -13.52 14.13
N PHE A 618 -29.50 -14.20 14.22
CA PHE A 618 -30.70 -13.89 13.43
C PHE A 618 -31.68 -13.01 14.19
N VAL A 619 -32.23 -13.48 15.33
CA VAL A 619 -33.15 -12.73 16.17
C VAL A 619 -32.79 -12.91 17.64
N TYR A 620 -33.21 -11.93 18.47
CA TYR A 620 -33.12 -12.07 19.91
C TYR A 620 -34.25 -12.98 20.42
N VAL A 621 -33.86 -14.20 20.74
CA VAL A 621 -34.82 -15.31 20.99
C VAL A 621 -35.86 -14.97 22.09
N ARG A 622 -35.44 -14.28 23.18
CA ARG A 622 -36.31 -13.90 24.29
C ARG A 622 -37.47 -12.97 23.91
N GLU A 623 -37.30 -12.19 22.83
CA GLU A 623 -38.31 -11.25 22.31
C GLU A 623 -39.05 -11.82 21.09
N SER A 624 -38.69 -13.01 20.65
CA SER A 624 -39.19 -13.65 19.43
C SER A 624 -39.68 -15.07 19.66
N GLU A 625 -40.15 -15.38 20.88
CA GLU A 625 -40.69 -16.71 21.25
C GLU A 625 -41.79 -17.17 20.31
N ALA A 626 -42.77 -16.30 20.02
CA ALA A 626 -43.87 -16.61 19.10
C ALA A 626 -43.36 -17.01 17.69
N LEU A 627 -42.32 -16.32 17.16
CA LEU A 627 -41.75 -16.66 15.87
C LEU A 627 -41.04 -18.02 15.90
N MET A 628 -40.37 -18.36 17.03
CA MET A 628 -39.70 -19.64 17.20
C MET A 628 -40.71 -20.78 17.37
N ASP A 629 -41.85 -20.55 18.04
CA ASP A 629 -42.93 -21.53 18.17
C ASP A 629 -43.60 -21.79 16.82
N GLU A 630 -43.97 -20.73 16.08
CA GLU A 630 -44.51 -20.89 14.72
C GLU A 630 -43.53 -21.63 13.78
N ALA A 631 -42.21 -21.35 13.91
CA ALA A 631 -41.18 -22.07 13.13
C ALA A 631 -41.09 -23.55 13.52
N ARG A 632 -41.26 -23.87 14.79
CA ARG A 632 -41.30 -25.24 15.33
C ARG A 632 -42.50 -26.04 14.78
N ASP A 633 -43.67 -25.42 14.84
CA ASP A 633 -44.89 -26.00 14.30
C ASP A 633 -44.80 -26.22 12.78
N LEU A 634 -44.20 -25.27 12.05
CA LEU A 634 -43.99 -25.40 10.62
C LEU A 634 -43.09 -26.59 10.28
N VAL A 635 -41.96 -26.77 10.99
CA VAL A 635 -41.06 -27.90 10.77
C VAL A 635 -41.74 -29.22 11.08
N TYR A 636 -42.53 -29.30 12.19
CA TYR A 636 -43.30 -30.47 12.54
C TYR A 636 -44.29 -30.84 11.43
N ASN A 637 -45.08 -29.87 10.96
CA ASN A 637 -46.10 -30.08 9.90
C ASN A 637 -45.44 -30.49 8.58
N THR A 638 -44.25 -29.91 8.25
CA THR A 638 -43.49 -30.26 7.04
C THR A 638 -43.04 -31.72 7.08
N LEU A 639 -42.55 -32.18 8.24
CA LEU A 639 -42.14 -33.58 8.40
C LEU A 639 -43.34 -34.53 8.33
N GLU A 640 -44.49 -34.23 8.95
CA GLU A 640 -45.71 -35.00 8.85
C GLU A 640 -46.20 -35.11 7.40
N GLU A 641 -46.08 -34.03 6.62
CA GLU A 641 -46.42 -34.03 5.20
C GLU A 641 -45.45 -34.93 4.39
N CYS A 642 -44.14 -34.87 4.67
CA CYS A 642 -43.15 -35.77 4.05
C CYS A 642 -43.51 -37.24 4.32
N VAL A 643 -43.91 -37.59 5.56
CA VAL A 643 -44.32 -38.95 5.91
C VAL A 643 -45.58 -39.35 5.13
N ARG A 644 -46.60 -38.47 5.03
CA ARG A 644 -47.84 -38.73 4.24
C ARG A 644 -47.55 -38.95 2.76
N GLN A 645 -46.58 -38.23 2.20
CA GLN A 645 -46.16 -38.38 0.81
C GLN A 645 -45.17 -39.53 0.58
N HIS A 646 -44.90 -40.35 1.59
CA HIS A 646 -43.93 -41.44 1.57
C HIS A 646 -42.50 -41.03 1.19
N VAL A 647 -42.10 -39.77 1.44
CA VAL A 647 -40.74 -39.31 1.30
C VAL A 647 -39.93 -39.88 2.46
N ARG A 648 -39.02 -40.83 2.17
CA ARG A 648 -38.12 -41.45 3.16
C ARG A 648 -36.66 -41.07 3.00
N ASP A 649 -36.36 -40.30 1.98
CA ASP A 649 -35.02 -39.81 1.75
C ASP A 649 -34.70 -38.59 2.63
N TRP A 650 -33.68 -38.73 3.47
CA TRP A 650 -33.24 -37.69 4.40
C TRP A 650 -32.85 -36.39 3.73
N SER A 651 -32.27 -36.44 2.53
CA SER A 651 -31.88 -35.25 1.78
C SER A 651 -33.12 -34.46 1.34
N SER A 652 -34.16 -35.15 0.87
CA SER A 652 -35.41 -34.52 0.47
C SER A 652 -36.18 -33.94 1.66
N MET A 653 -36.20 -34.64 2.80
CA MET A 653 -36.82 -34.11 4.05
C MET A 653 -36.11 -32.85 4.55
N LYS A 654 -34.75 -32.87 4.60
CA LYS A 654 -33.94 -31.70 4.97
C LYS A 654 -34.18 -30.54 4.02
N GLN A 655 -34.28 -30.80 2.71
CA GLN A 655 -34.53 -29.76 1.72
C GLN A 655 -35.92 -29.16 1.90
N SER A 656 -36.95 -29.96 2.17
CA SER A 656 -38.32 -29.49 2.43
C SER A 656 -38.38 -28.60 3.68
N ILE A 657 -37.75 -28.99 4.78
CA ILE A 657 -37.62 -28.16 5.99
C ILE A 657 -36.95 -26.82 5.66
N LYS A 658 -35.84 -26.88 4.93
CA LYS A 658 -35.08 -25.68 4.55
C LYS A 658 -35.89 -24.72 3.73
N ASP A 659 -36.62 -25.21 2.73
CA ASP A 659 -37.42 -24.41 1.79
C ASP A 659 -38.63 -23.77 2.48
N GLU A 660 -39.34 -24.52 3.33
CA GLU A 660 -40.50 -24.00 4.07
C GLU A 660 -40.06 -22.98 5.15
N LEU A 661 -39.05 -23.29 5.95
CA LEU A 661 -38.51 -22.34 6.93
C LEU A 661 -37.95 -21.08 6.24
N SER A 662 -37.23 -21.21 5.15
CA SER A 662 -36.69 -20.05 4.41
C SER A 662 -37.83 -19.13 3.95
N ARG A 663 -38.88 -19.69 3.37
CA ARG A 663 -40.06 -18.95 2.89
C ARG A 663 -40.79 -18.27 4.05
N PHE A 664 -41.03 -19.00 5.10
CA PHE A 664 -41.70 -18.51 6.31
C PHE A 664 -40.94 -17.35 6.98
N LEU A 665 -39.65 -17.55 7.26
CA LEU A 665 -38.82 -16.57 7.93
C LEU A 665 -38.64 -15.30 7.09
N TYR A 666 -38.48 -15.44 5.78
CA TYR A 666 -38.44 -14.29 4.87
C TYR A 666 -39.77 -13.51 4.84
N GLN A 667 -40.90 -14.20 4.84
CA GLN A 667 -42.20 -13.55 4.90
C GLN A 667 -42.38 -12.74 6.19
N LYS A 668 -41.98 -13.31 7.32
CA LYS A 668 -42.14 -12.70 8.65
C LYS A 668 -41.12 -11.59 8.93
N THR A 669 -39.87 -11.75 8.49
CA THR A 669 -38.77 -10.89 8.94
C THR A 669 -38.04 -10.13 7.82
N ARG A 670 -38.27 -10.50 6.55
CA ARG A 670 -37.49 -10.03 5.38
C ARG A 670 -35.99 -10.33 5.46
N ARG A 671 -35.59 -11.31 6.28
CA ARG A 671 -34.25 -11.83 6.42
C ARG A 671 -34.21 -13.27 5.97
N SER A 672 -33.04 -13.72 5.54
CA SER A 672 -32.80 -15.07 5.00
C SER A 672 -31.65 -15.77 5.75
N PRO A 673 -31.85 -16.16 7.02
CA PRO A 673 -30.81 -16.82 7.78
C PRO A 673 -30.39 -18.14 7.15
N MET A 674 -29.15 -18.56 7.39
CA MET A 674 -28.70 -19.89 7.01
C MET A 674 -29.50 -20.94 7.80
N ILE A 675 -30.14 -21.89 7.12
CA ILE A 675 -30.95 -22.92 7.75
C ILE A 675 -30.21 -24.25 7.66
N LEU A 676 -30.01 -24.88 8.84
CA LEU A 676 -29.37 -26.18 8.99
C LEU A 676 -30.33 -27.19 9.63
N PRO A 677 -31.03 -28.01 8.84
CA PRO A 677 -31.83 -29.10 9.36
C PRO A 677 -30.97 -30.28 9.79
N ILE A 678 -31.11 -30.71 11.04
CA ILE A 678 -30.47 -31.89 11.62
C ILE A 678 -31.58 -32.93 11.94
N ILE A 679 -31.54 -34.04 11.23
CA ILE A 679 -32.44 -35.16 11.45
C ILE A 679 -31.61 -36.29 12.05
N MET A 680 -32.02 -36.78 13.22
CA MET A 680 -31.43 -37.93 13.89
C MET A 680 -32.37 -39.12 13.81
N GLU A 681 -31.85 -40.28 13.51
CA GLU A 681 -32.58 -41.54 13.45
C GLU A 681 -32.52 -42.23 14.79
N VAL A 682 -33.66 -42.70 15.34
CA VAL A 682 -33.81 -43.41 16.60
C VAL A 682 -34.67 -44.64 16.44
#